data_20ed22a3f3082d8e55898f5736b75298
#
_entry.id   20ed22a3f3082d8e55898f5736b75298
#
_cell.length_a   1.000
_cell.length_b   1.000
_cell.length_c   1.000
_cell.angle_alpha   90.00
_cell.angle_beta   90.00
_cell.angle_gamma   90.00
#
_symmetry.space_group_name_H-M   'P 1'
#
loop_
_entity.id
_entity.type
_entity.pdbx_description
1 polymer ?
#
loop_
_entity_poly.entity_id
_entity_poly.type
_entity_poly.pdbx_seq_one_letter_code
_entity_poly.pdbx_strand_id
1 'polypeptide(L)'
;MTIQQQTPPPSAAQRGPSPTAWHRRAVSAAITLVLLLIATAAVWSLRPPSPRPASVPPTEFSAERALARIDDIADAPHPTGSAAAADVRDYLVRELRGLGALPTVQTRVASRLPTDGYPTLARVSNVYAHVPGSKPTGRVLLVAHYDSVPTGPGASDNGANVAAVLEIVRALRALPQARNDIDVLFTDAEEAGLLGAQGFVDSGVAGDPRRVAVVNLEARGVSGPALMFQMEGGLTSAVADSDVVTTSFAGALYSLLPNDTDLSVLAADGMRGINLAYMGGVARYHTAHDDIAHVNAGSVQHMGDSALAAVRSLGAADLAEDEPEATYFSLFGTVVSYPDRLTLPLALASLAALVLVMVRGRRHGLRPSRAGLAAGSFTAVLLTAVGIGFGGWWLLTALQPAFGFGIGAVYHPEPYLVAGSLLMVAALLVWYRWARRRMSPGEATTGVLGWFVALALVSAVLLPGGAYLFTWPALIGLGALAATLHAEPRSPLHVLAAGAAALPATVLLLPVAVLVTSAVGLGLSAAPLLMLTLLAATALPLVEPRPSRRVAAALGASLLLGTAAAAAVATSLNGYSAGNPRPVSLAYAWEADTGTASWLSRGGREQPAVGRLLTAGPSRLDDRIPSLSGAPLYRGRALKAPDVPEPLMRRTAPDSVDPVTGQRTVRLHLTVPDDAFMVDVFADTTRHEVRGATVDGVDIDAAEAALARPWGWGIRYAAPADKGVDLTLRTKGDGPLRLRVLSAASGLPDGVDAPRLPPDTGWAGFPVLSGQTISVRTFSF
;
A
#
# COMPACT_ATOMS: atom_id res chain seq x y z
N MET A 1 -0.71 -16.78 93.68
CA MET A 1 -1.50 -16.17 92.56
C MET A 1 -0.49 -15.51 91.61
N THR A 2 -0.06 -16.22 90.57
CA THR A 2 0.99 -15.77 89.70
C THR A 2 0.29 -15.26 88.41
N ILE A 3 0.38 -13.98 88.12
CA ILE A 3 -0.21 -13.32 86.92
C ILE A 3 0.75 -13.58 85.76
N GLN A 4 0.32 -14.41 84.76
CA GLN A 4 0.98 -14.53 83.46
C GLN A 4 0.71 -13.28 82.64
N GLN A 5 1.74 -12.51 82.30
CA GLN A 5 1.67 -11.47 81.26
C GLN A 5 1.61 -12.09 79.89
N GLN A 6 0.46 -11.95 79.22
CA GLN A 6 0.32 -12.25 77.80
C GLN A 6 1.01 -11.15 76.98
N THR A 7 2.06 -11.50 76.27
CA THR A 7 2.66 -10.65 75.22
C THR A 7 1.67 -10.44 74.08
N PRO A 8 1.42 -9.21 73.59
CA PRO A 8 0.54 -8.95 72.47
C PRO A 8 1.16 -9.53 71.20
N PRO A 9 0.31 -10.03 70.22
CA PRO A 9 0.81 -10.55 68.97
C PRO A 9 1.49 -9.44 68.15
N PRO A 10 2.56 -9.73 67.40
CA PRO A 10 3.28 -8.74 66.61
C PRO A 10 2.37 -8.06 65.57
N SER A 11 2.47 -6.73 65.52
CA SER A 11 1.66 -5.89 64.64
C SER A 11 1.83 -6.29 63.16
N ALA A 12 0.74 -6.25 62.39
CA ALA A 12 0.67 -6.61 60.94
C ALA A 12 1.53 -5.70 60.03
N ALA A 13 2.31 -4.76 60.57
CA ALA A 13 3.01 -3.72 59.82
C ALA A 13 4.46 -4.08 59.38
N GLN A 14 4.97 -5.28 59.68
CA GLN A 14 6.38 -5.62 59.39
C GLN A 14 6.61 -6.94 58.63
N ARG A 15 5.61 -7.45 57.93
CA ARG A 15 5.86 -8.56 56.97
C ARG A 15 6.33 -7.98 55.65
N GLY A 16 7.64 -7.89 55.44
CA GLY A 16 8.22 -7.72 54.12
C GLY A 16 7.71 -8.77 53.12
N PRO A 17 7.75 -8.53 51.83
CA PRO A 17 7.27 -9.48 50.85
C PRO A 17 7.94 -10.85 51.03
N SER A 18 7.14 -11.92 51.03
CA SER A 18 7.66 -13.28 51.17
C SER A 18 8.69 -13.57 50.06
N PRO A 19 9.76 -14.36 50.33
CA PRO A 19 10.81 -14.67 49.35
C PRO A 19 10.23 -15.13 47.98
N THR A 20 9.15 -15.88 48.01
CA THR A 20 8.43 -16.34 46.80
C THR A 20 7.78 -15.20 46.01
N ALA A 21 7.31 -14.13 46.65
CA ALA A 21 6.72 -12.97 45.95
C ALA A 21 7.79 -12.11 45.28
N TRP A 22 8.96 -11.99 45.89
CA TRP A 22 10.11 -11.28 45.30
C TRP A 22 10.63 -12.02 44.05
N HIS A 23 10.83 -13.34 44.11
CA HIS A 23 11.25 -14.15 42.98
C HIS A 23 10.29 -14.03 41.79
N ARG A 24 8.98 -14.09 42.02
CA ARG A 24 7.98 -13.91 40.91
C ARG A 24 8.08 -12.54 40.26
N ARG A 25 8.26 -11.47 41.03
CA ARG A 25 8.43 -10.11 40.47
C ARG A 25 9.71 -9.99 39.67
N ALA A 26 10.81 -10.56 40.17
CA ALA A 26 12.07 -10.58 39.42
C ALA A 26 11.96 -11.35 38.10
N VAL A 27 11.35 -12.53 38.10
CA VAL A 27 11.10 -13.32 36.88
C VAL A 27 10.17 -12.57 35.92
N SER A 28 9.11 -11.93 36.43
CA SER A 28 8.20 -11.13 35.56
C SER A 28 8.93 -9.95 34.93
N ALA A 29 9.75 -9.22 35.73
CA ALA A 29 10.55 -8.10 35.21
C ALA A 29 11.58 -8.57 34.15
N ALA A 30 12.25 -9.71 34.41
CA ALA A 30 13.19 -10.29 33.44
C ALA A 30 12.51 -10.69 32.12
N ILE A 31 11.35 -11.37 32.17
CA ILE A 31 10.59 -11.73 30.98
C ILE A 31 10.09 -10.50 30.24
N THR A 32 9.57 -9.49 30.96
CA THR A 32 9.14 -8.23 30.36
C THR A 32 10.31 -7.55 29.64
N LEU A 33 11.51 -7.51 30.29
CA LEU A 33 12.71 -6.97 29.64
C LEU A 33 13.09 -7.76 28.36
N VAL A 34 13.06 -9.10 28.43
CA VAL A 34 13.33 -9.95 27.25
C VAL A 34 12.32 -9.68 26.15
N LEU A 35 11.02 -9.59 26.45
CA LEU A 35 10.00 -9.27 25.45
C LEU A 35 10.20 -7.86 24.85
N LEU A 36 10.61 -6.88 25.64
CA LEU A 36 10.94 -5.54 25.14
C LEU A 36 12.17 -5.56 24.24
N LEU A 37 13.21 -6.33 24.58
CA LEU A 37 14.38 -6.51 23.72
C LEU A 37 14.01 -7.20 22.40
N ILE A 38 13.19 -8.24 22.45
CA ILE A 38 12.68 -8.93 21.27
C ILE A 38 11.80 -7.99 20.42
N ALA A 39 10.91 -7.21 21.04
CA ALA A 39 10.09 -6.22 20.35
C ALA A 39 10.96 -5.16 19.64
N THR A 40 12.00 -4.68 20.34
CA THR A 40 12.97 -3.73 19.77
C THR A 40 13.71 -4.37 18.58
N ALA A 41 14.20 -5.60 18.73
CA ALA A 41 14.88 -6.33 17.66
C ALA A 41 13.95 -6.59 16.46
N ALA A 42 12.69 -6.93 16.71
CA ALA A 42 11.69 -7.16 15.67
C ALA A 42 11.37 -5.89 14.85
N VAL A 43 11.27 -4.73 15.53
CA VAL A 43 11.11 -3.44 14.81
C VAL A 43 12.42 -3.01 14.15
N TRP A 44 13.56 -3.27 14.81
CA TRP A 44 14.87 -2.95 14.23
C TRP A 44 15.16 -3.73 12.96
N SER A 45 14.73 -4.99 12.88
CA SER A 45 14.90 -5.83 11.67
C SER A 45 14.11 -5.33 10.44
N LEU A 46 13.20 -4.37 10.63
CA LEU A 46 12.52 -3.68 9.52
C LEU A 46 13.32 -2.49 8.95
N ARG A 47 14.47 -2.17 9.54
CA ARG A 47 15.27 -1.06 9.03
C ARG A 47 16.05 -1.49 7.79
N PRO A 48 16.03 -0.69 6.72
CA PRO A 48 16.91 -0.93 5.59
C PRO A 48 18.38 -1.01 6.01
N PRO A 49 19.20 -1.82 5.33
CA PRO A 49 20.63 -1.85 5.55
C PRO A 49 21.30 -0.51 5.20
N SER A 50 22.53 -0.32 5.64
CA SER A 50 23.33 0.82 5.17
C SER A 50 23.66 0.67 3.69
N PRO A 51 23.61 1.74 2.88
CA PRO A 51 23.98 1.69 1.47
C PRO A 51 25.43 1.25 1.32
N ARG A 52 25.70 0.37 0.34
CA ARG A 52 27.05 -0.07 0.02
C ARG A 52 27.70 0.87 -0.97
N PRO A 53 29.02 1.16 -0.79
CA PRO A 53 29.77 2.03 -1.68
C PRO A 53 29.99 1.39 -3.06
N ALA A 54 30.34 2.20 -4.05
CA ALA A 54 30.64 1.75 -5.41
C ALA A 54 31.84 0.76 -5.49
N SER A 55 32.69 0.74 -4.45
CA SER A 55 33.88 -0.10 -4.37
C SER A 55 33.63 -1.57 -4.00
N VAL A 56 32.40 -1.98 -3.62
CA VAL A 56 32.12 -3.39 -3.34
C VAL A 56 32.31 -4.26 -4.58
N PRO A 57 32.52 -5.58 -4.40
CA PRO A 57 32.75 -6.50 -5.51
C PRO A 57 31.75 -6.33 -6.66
N PRO A 58 32.17 -6.52 -7.92
CA PRO A 58 31.28 -6.33 -9.06
C PRO A 58 30.11 -7.33 -9.10
N THR A 59 30.16 -8.42 -8.35
CA THR A 59 29.08 -9.40 -8.20
C THR A 59 28.02 -9.01 -7.17
N GLU A 60 28.25 -7.94 -6.42
CA GLU A 60 27.34 -7.42 -5.40
C GLU A 60 26.59 -6.19 -5.90
N PHE A 61 25.39 -5.97 -5.38
CA PHE A 61 24.63 -4.75 -5.60
C PHE A 61 25.21 -3.59 -4.77
N SER A 62 25.19 -2.38 -5.34
CA SER A 62 25.60 -1.15 -4.67
C SER A 62 24.57 -0.06 -4.93
N ALA A 63 23.95 0.46 -3.88
CA ALA A 63 23.06 1.61 -3.98
C ALA A 63 23.78 2.87 -4.48
N GLU A 64 25.07 3.07 -4.15
CA GLU A 64 25.85 4.20 -4.67
C GLU A 64 26.03 4.12 -6.19
N ARG A 65 26.31 2.93 -6.75
CA ARG A 65 26.39 2.74 -8.20
C ARG A 65 25.03 2.89 -8.88
N ALA A 66 23.94 2.37 -8.25
CA ALA A 66 22.61 2.54 -8.78
C ALA A 66 22.21 4.02 -8.82
N LEU A 67 22.31 4.71 -7.69
CA LEU A 67 21.90 6.10 -7.56
C LEU A 67 22.78 7.09 -8.33
N ALA A 68 23.97 6.70 -8.75
CA ALA A 68 24.78 7.52 -9.67
C ALA A 68 24.12 7.74 -11.05
N ARG A 69 23.03 7.03 -11.35
CA ARG A 69 22.24 7.12 -12.59
C ARG A 69 20.92 7.88 -12.41
N ILE A 70 20.61 8.29 -11.20
CA ILE A 70 19.26 8.78 -10.88
C ILE A 70 18.95 10.13 -11.54
N ASP A 71 19.96 10.98 -11.71
CA ASP A 71 19.82 12.29 -12.36
C ASP A 71 19.41 12.17 -13.84
N ASP A 72 19.89 11.12 -14.53
CA ASP A 72 19.50 10.85 -15.93
C ASP A 72 18.09 10.26 -16.08
N ILE A 73 17.46 9.84 -14.96
CA ILE A 73 16.15 9.16 -14.95
C ILE A 73 15.07 10.09 -14.37
N ALA A 74 15.35 10.76 -13.26
CA ALA A 74 14.33 11.41 -12.43
C ALA A 74 14.68 12.88 -12.07
N ASP A 75 15.34 13.61 -12.94
CA ASP A 75 15.60 15.05 -12.76
C ASP A 75 14.32 15.90 -12.87
N ALA A 76 13.40 15.47 -13.69
CA ALA A 76 12.11 16.14 -13.92
C ALA A 76 10.97 15.16 -14.09
N PRO A 77 9.69 15.60 -13.93
CA PRO A 77 8.54 14.78 -14.30
C PRO A 77 8.63 14.31 -15.76
N HIS A 78 8.46 13.01 -15.96
CA HIS A 78 8.56 12.36 -17.28
C HIS A 78 7.37 11.41 -17.52
N PRO A 79 6.14 11.98 -17.52
CA PRO A 79 4.96 11.18 -17.80
C PRO A 79 5.00 10.63 -19.22
N THR A 80 4.35 9.49 -19.42
CA THR A 80 4.20 8.83 -20.73
C THR A 80 3.93 9.84 -21.84
N GLY A 81 4.58 9.65 -22.99
CA GLY A 81 4.42 10.51 -24.18
C GLY A 81 5.16 11.86 -24.13
N SER A 82 5.70 12.26 -22.97
CA SER A 82 6.50 13.49 -22.88
C SER A 82 7.88 13.34 -23.52
N ALA A 83 8.48 14.47 -23.89
CA ALA A 83 9.87 14.50 -24.37
C ALA A 83 10.83 13.96 -23.31
N ALA A 84 10.62 14.30 -22.03
CA ALA A 84 11.41 13.79 -20.92
C ALA A 84 11.33 12.25 -20.81
N ALA A 85 10.15 11.65 -20.97
CA ALA A 85 10.02 10.19 -21.00
C ALA A 85 10.77 9.56 -22.20
N ALA A 86 10.79 10.24 -23.34
CA ALA A 86 11.56 9.78 -24.49
C ALA A 86 13.08 9.84 -24.23
N ASP A 87 13.56 10.87 -23.54
CA ASP A 87 14.98 11.01 -23.16
C ASP A 87 15.39 9.92 -22.17
N VAL A 88 14.55 9.62 -21.16
CA VAL A 88 14.75 8.51 -20.22
C VAL A 88 14.79 7.17 -20.96
N ARG A 89 13.83 6.90 -21.84
CA ARG A 89 13.82 5.68 -22.67
C ARG A 89 15.12 5.53 -23.46
N ASP A 90 15.56 6.58 -24.13
CA ASP A 90 16.77 6.56 -24.95
C ASP A 90 18.03 6.40 -24.08
N TYR A 91 18.04 6.94 -22.86
CA TYR A 91 19.05 6.67 -21.83
C TYR A 91 19.09 5.20 -21.47
N LEU A 92 17.95 4.57 -21.14
CA LEU A 92 17.86 3.15 -20.78
C LEU A 92 18.38 2.23 -21.91
N VAL A 93 18.06 2.56 -23.16
CA VAL A 93 18.58 1.83 -24.32
C VAL A 93 20.11 1.94 -24.42
N ARG A 94 20.69 3.11 -24.15
CA ARG A 94 22.15 3.30 -24.15
C ARG A 94 22.82 2.51 -23.02
N GLU A 95 22.29 2.60 -21.80
CA GLU A 95 22.83 1.91 -20.63
C GLU A 95 22.81 0.39 -20.80
N LEU A 96 21.68 -0.17 -21.22
CA LEU A 96 21.57 -1.61 -21.48
C LEU A 96 22.55 -2.09 -22.55
N ARG A 97 22.76 -1.31 -23.62
CA ARG A 97 23.81 -1.62 -24.64
C ARG A 97 25.21 -1.57 -24.03
N GLY A 98 25.50 -0.57 -23.20
CA GLY A 98 26.75 -0.44 -22.47
C GLY A 98 27.03 -1.64 -21.56
N LEU A 99 25.99 -2.23 -21.01
CA LEU A 99 26.04 -3.45 -20.20
C LEU A 99 26.09 -4.73 -21.04
N GLY A 100 26.11 -4.62 -22.39
CA GLY A 100 26.19 -5.74 -23.32
C GLY A 100 24.86 -6.51 -23.50
N ALA A 101 23.73 -5.92 -23.11
CA ALA A 101 22.42 -6.40 -23.49
C ALA A 101 22.02 -5.86 -24.88
N LEU A 102 21.03 -6.46 -25.52
CA LEU A 102 20.50 -6.04 -26.82
C LEU A 102 19.07 -5.53 -26.65
N PRO A 103 18.88 -4.26 -26.22
CA PRO A 103 17.56 -3.73 -25.99
C PRO A 103 16.81 -3.47 -27.30
N THR A 104 15.50 -3.69 -27.25
CA THR A 104 14.53 -3.32 -28.28
C THR A 104 13.47 -2.41 -27.67
N VAL A 105 13.01 -1.41 -28.43
CA VAL A 105 11.88 -0.57 -28.04
C VAL A 105 10.62 -1.16 -28.66
N GLN A 106 9.67 -1.56 -27.85
CA GLN A 106 8.40 -2.12 -28.27
C GLN A 106 7.33 -1.03 -28.26
N THR A 107 7.04 -0.42 -29.41
CA THR A 107 6.04 0.63 -29.54
C THR A 107 4.72 0.06 -30.07
N ARG A 108 3.64 0.26 -29.32
CA ARG A 108 2.27 -0.14 -29.73
C ARG A 108 1.19 0.68 -29.01
N VAL A 109 -0.03 0.66 -29.52
CA VAL A 109 -1.19 1.13 -28.77
C VAL A 109 -1.68 -0.02 -27.90
N ALA A 110 -1.74 0.19 -26.61
CA ALA A 110 -2.31 -0.74 -25.63
C ALA A 110 -3.64 -0.18 -25.11
N SER A 111 -4.56 -1.08 -24.72
CA SER A 111 -5.85 -0.73 -24.14
C SER A 111 -6.10 -1.63 -22.91
N ARG A 112 -6.59 -1.03 -21.84
CA ARG A 112 -7.00 -1.76 -20.63
C ARG A 112 -8.27 -1.16 -20.04
N LEU A 113 -9.16 -2.04 -19.57
CA LEU A 113 -10.32 -1.62 -18.78
C LEU A 113 -9.92 -1.65 -17.30
N PRO A 114 -9.83 -0.51 -16.62
CA PRO A 114 -9.58 -0.48 -15.18
C PRO A 114 -10.79 -1.03 -14.41
N THR A 115 -10.57 -1.46 -13.17
CA THR A 115 -11.63 -2.01 -12.29
C THR A 115 -12.79 -1.03 -12.10
N ASP A 116 -12.47 0.26 -12.00
CA ASP A 116 -13.45 1.34 -11.88
C ASP A 116 -13.23 2.36 -13.00
N GLY A 117 -14.10 2.39 -13.98
CA GLY A 117 -14.01 3.41 -15.05
C GLY A 117 -14.41 2.93 -16.43
N TYR A 118 -13.69 3.40 -17.41
CA TYR A 118 -13.86 3.15 -18.83
C TYR A 118 -12.49 2.88 -19.48
N PRO A 119 -12.45 2.24 -20.67
CA PRO A 119 -11.19 1.85 -21.30
C PRO A 119 -10.18 2.98 -21.38
N THR A 120 -8.98 2.71 -20.92
CA THR A 120 -7.82 3.61 -21.03
C THR A 120 -6.87 3.05 -22.08
N LEU A 121 -6.42 3.90 -22.98
CA LEU A 121 -5.47 3.59 -24.04
C LEU A 121 -4.24 4.48 -23.94
N ALA A 122 -3.10 3.99 -24.41
CA ALA A 122 -1.93 4.81 -24.69
C ALA A 122 -1.08 4.18 -25.78
N ARG A 123 -0.28 5.01 -26.46
CA ARG A 123 0.84 4.55 -27.26
C ARG A 123 2.05 4.35 -26.36
N VAL A 124 2.30 3.12 -25.96
CA VAL A 124 3.40 2.76 -25.05
C VAL A 124 4.68 2.42 -25.81
N SER A 125 5.83 2.65 -25.20
CA SER A 125 7.16 2.39 -25.75
C SER A 125 8.06 1.67 -24.73
N ASN A 126 7.75 0.40 -24.44
CA ASN A 126 8.53 -0.41 -23.48
C ASN A 126 9.97 -0.62 -23.98
N VAL A 127 10.92 -0.64 -23.05
CA VAL A 127 12.31 -1.06 -23.34
C VAL A 127 12.47 -2.51 -22.83
N TYR A 128 12.71 -3.42 -23.75
CA TYR A 128 12.88 -4.84 -23.46
C TYR A 128 14.28 -5.32 -23.87
N ALA A 129 14.95 -6.08 -23.01
CA ALA A 129 16.23 -6.69 -23.32
C ALA A 129 16.25 -8.16 -22.86
N HIS A 130 16.85 -9.02 -23.69
CA HIS A 130 16.97 -10.44 -23.46
C HIS A 130 18.45 -10.82 -23.18
N VAL A 131 18.68 -11.54 -22.09
CA VAL A 131 19.97 -12.12 -21.73
C VAL A 131 19.84 -13.65 -21.68
N PRO A 132 20.40 -14.38 -22.66
CA PRO A 132 20.19 -15.82 -22.77
C PRO A 132 20.83 -16.58 -21.59
N GLY A 133 20.11 -17.60 -21.11
CA GLY A 133 20.60 -18.59 -20.16
C GLY A 133 21.40 -19.69 -20.81
N SER A 134 22.09 -20.51 -19.99
CA SER A 134 22.92 -21.63 -20.47
C SER A 134 22.09 -22.89 -20.81
N LYS A 135 20.97 -23.11 -20.12
CA LYS A 135 20.04 -24.23 -20.30
C LYS A 135 18.65 -23.88 -19.78
N PRO A 136 17.94 -22.98 -20.44
CA PRO A 136 16.70 -22.42 -19.88
C PRO A 136 15.58 -23.48 -19.79
N THR A 137 14.87 -23.49 -18.68
CA THR A 137 13.58 -24.17 -18.48
C THR A 137 12.44 -23.16 -18.44
N GLY A 138 12.77 -21.86 -18.36
CA GLY A 138 11.87 -20.71 -18.37
C GLY A 138 12.67 -19.41 -18.41
N ARG A 139 12.01 -18.32 -18.06
CA ARG A 139 12.54 -16.95 -18.07
C ARG A 139 12.32 -16.28 -16.73
N VAL A 140 13.27 -15.47 -16.30
CA VAL A 140 13.11 -14.52 -15.21
C VAL A 140 12.91 -13.14 -15.82
N LEU A 141 11.77 -12.52 -15.58
CA LEU A 141 11.43 -11.19 -16.09
C LEU A 141 11.58 -10.17 -14.96
N LEU A 142 12.62 -9.34 -15.02
CA LEU A 142 12.87 -8.25 -14.08
C LEU A 142 12.21 -6.97 -14.61
N VAL A 143 11.27 -6.42 -13.84
CA VAL A 143 10.38 -5.34 -14.27
C VAL A 143 10.50 -4.11 -13.37
N ALA A 144 10.46 -2.93 -13.97
CA ALA A 144 10.20 -1.64 -13.33
C ALA A 144 9.61 -0.68 -14.39
N HIS A 145 8.66 0.18 -14.02
CA HIS A 145 8.20 1.20 -14.94
C HIS A 145 9.14 2.39 -14.97
N TYR A 146 9.22 3.09 -16.11
CA TYR A 146 10.09 4.23 -16.26
C TYR A 146 9.36 5.55 -16.47
N ASP A 147 8.05 5.54 -16.58
CA ASP A 147 7.23 6.76 -16.59
C ASP A 147 6.98 7.26 -15.17
N SER A 148 6.70 8.53 -15.02
CA SER A 148 6.28 9.15 -13.76
C SER A 148 4.93 9.81 -13.88
N VAL A 149 4.31 10.15 -12.72
CA VAL A 149 3.14 11.02 -12.71
C VAL A 149 3.49 12.44 -13.19
N PRO A 150 2.52 13.21 -13.73
CA PRO A 150 2.77 14.58 -14.18
C PRO A 150 3.14 15.56 -13.05
N THR A 151 2.88 15.21 -11.79
CA THR A 151 3.04 16.08 -10.61
C THR A 151 4.36 15.91 -9.87
N GLY A 152 5.17 14.94 -10.23
CA GLY A 152 6.43 14.64 -9.56
C GLY A 152 7.44 13.94 -10.45
N PRO A 153 8.75 14.08 -10.16
CA PRO A 153 9.81 13.45 -10.96
C PRO A 153 9.89 11.92 -10.80
N GLY A 154 9.17 11.32 -9.85
CA GLY A 154 9.17 9.88 -9.66
C GLY A 154 10.52 9.29 -9.30
N ALA A 155 11.30 9.99 -8.45
CA ALA A 155 12.65 9.54 -8.13
C ALA A 155 12.68 8.23 -7.37
N SER A 156 11.71 8.01 -6.47
CA SER A 156 11.49 6.72 -5.85
C SER A 156 10.56 5.85 -6.69
N ASP A 157 9.51 6.45 -7.23
CA ASP A 157 8.44 5.82 -7.98
C ASP A 157 8.48 6.21 -9.47
N ASN A 158 9.30 5.54 -10.34
CA ASN A 158 10.01 4.31 -10.04
C ASN A 158 11.51 4.42 -10.43
N GLY A 159 12.05 5.66 -10.54
CA GLY A 159 13.40 5.96 -11.02
C GLY A 159 14.50 5.22 -10.27
N ALA A 160 14.44 5.14 -8.93
CA ALA A 160 15.40 4.42 -8.12
C ALA A 160 15.38 2.90 -8.38
N ASN A 161 14.22 2.34 -8.67
CA ASN A 161 14.08 0.92 -9.02
C ASN A 161 14.53 0.65 -10.47
N VAL A 162 14.29 1.57 -11.39
CA VAL A 162 14.89 1.52 -12.75
C VAL A 162 16.43 1.52 -12.65
N ALA A 163 17.00 2.41 -11.84
CA ALA A 163 18.43 2.43 -11.59
C ALA A 163 18.94 1.15 -10.91
N ALA A 164 18.15 0.59 -9.97
CA ALA A 164 18.46 -0.69 -9.34
C ALA A 164 18.46 -1.86 -10.35
N VAL A 165 17.50 -1.91 -11.28
CA VAL A 165 17.46 -2.92 -12.35
C VAL A 165 18.75 -2.85 -13.21
N LEU A 166 19.18 -1.66 -13.62
CA LEU A 166 20.43 -1.50 -14.37
C LEU A 166 21.65 -2.00 -13.58
N GLU A 167 21.71 -1.72 -12.27
CA GLU A 167 22.79 -2.19 -11.40
C GLU A 167 22.74 -3.71 -11.18
N ILE A 168 21.54 -4.30 -11.08
CA ILE A 168 21.34 -5.76 -11.02
C ILE A 168 21.85 -6.42 -12.32
N VAL A 169 21.51 -5.86 -13.49
CA VAL A 169 22.01 -6.36 -14.77
C VAL A 169 23.55 -6.30 -14.81
N ARG A 170 24.15 -5.21 -14.35
CA ARG A 170 25.61 -5.09 -14.23
C ARG A 170 26.20 -6.19 -13.33
N ALA A 171 25.58 -6.43 -12.16
CA ALA A 171 26.04 -7.45 -11.21
C ALA A 171 25.92 -8.87 -11.80
N LEU A 172 24.83 -9.17 -12.47
CA LEU A 172 24.60 -10.46 -13.14
C LEU A 172 25.64 -10.72 -14.25
N ARG A 173 26.06 -9.68 -14.99
CA ARG A 173 27.11 -9.83 -16.01
C ARG A 173 28.49 -10.16 -15.43
N ALA A 174 28.74 -9.87 -14.16
CA ALA A 174 29.96 -10.23 -13.45
C ALA A 174 29.90 -11.64 -12.81
N LEU A 175 28.74 -12.30 -12.85
CA LEU A 175 28.49 -13.64 -12.35
C LEU A 175 28.57 -14.69 -13.48
N PRO A 176 28.73 -15.98 -13.16
CA PRO A 176 28.53 -17.05 -14.14
C PRO A 176 27.14 -16.97 -14.78
N GLN A 177 27.06 -17.33 -16.07
CA GLN A 177 25.82 -17.35 -16.82
C GLN A 177 24.74 -18.15 -16.07
N ALA A 178 23.57 -17.57 -15.91
CA ALA A 178 22.43 -18.21 -15.29
C ALA A 178 21.97 -19.44 -16.11
N ARG A 179 21.25 -20.37 -15.48
CA ARG A 179 20.59 -21.48 -16.19
C ARG A 179 19.47 -20.97 -17.08
N ASN A 180 18.56 -20.18 -16.51
CA ASN A 180 17.40 -19.63 -17.21
C ASN A 180 17.73 -18.32 -17.91
N ASP A 181 16.93 -17.97 -18.90
CA ASP A 181 16.96 -16.65 -19.53
C ASP A 181 16.63 -15.58 -18.50
N ILE A 182 17.28 -14.42 -18.61
CA ILE A 182 16.97 -13.24 -17.78
C ILE A 182 16.56 -12.13 -18.73
N ASP A 183 15.32 -11.74 -18.64
CA ASP A 183 14.74 -10.65 -19.42
C ASP A 183 14.60 -9.41 -18.54
N VAL A 184 14.82 -8.25 -19.12
CA VAL A 184 14.59 -6.94 -18.47
C VAL A 184 13.48 -6.24 -19.23
N LEU A 185 12.50 -5.74 -18.50
CA LEU A 185 11.39 -4.97 -19.04
C LEU A 185 11.26 -3.66 -18.26
N PHE A 186 11.53 -2.54 -18.93
CA PHE A 186 11.12 -1.24 -18.46
C PHE A 186 9.81 -0.88 -19.14
N THR A 187 8.73 -0.84 -18.37
CA THR A 187 7.39 -0.55 -18.85
C THR A 187 7.15 0.95 -18.94
N ASP A 188 6.38 1.36 -19.92
CA ASP A 188 5.87 2.71 -20.14
C ASP A 188 4.39 2.76 -19.70
N ALA A 189 3.88 3.91 -19.29
CA ALA A 189 2.47 4.10 -18.99
C ALA A 189 1.92 3.19 -17.87
N GLU A 190 2.72 2.88 -16.88
CA GLU A 190 2.24 2.23 -15.65
C GLU A 190 1.25 3.17 -14.94
N GLU A 191 1.68 4.40 -14.70
CA GLU A 191 0.93 5.47 -14.03
C GLU A 191 -0.34 5.90 -14.78
N ALA A 192 -0.38 5.63 -16.07
CA ALA A 192 -1.56 5.88 -16.89
C ALA A 192 -2.56 4.71 -16.87
N GLY A 193 -2.25 3.59 -16.19
CA GLY A 193 -3.13 2.44 -16.00
C GLY A 193 -2.54 1.12 -16.46
N LEU A 194 -1.25 0.87 -16.20
CA LEU A 194 -0.52 -0.40 -16.45
C LEU A 194 -0.48 -0.78 -17.94
N LEU A 195 -0.48 0.23 -18.83
CA LEU A 195 -0.63 0.01 -20.25
C LEU A 195 0.62 -0.58 -20.88
N GLY A 196 1.81 -0.33 -20.29
CA GLY A 196 3.06 -0.94 -20.73
C GLY A 196 3.06 -2.44 -20.53
N ALA A 197 2.67 -2.91 -19.35
CA ALA A 197 2.53 -4.33 -19.06
C ALA A 197 1.50 -4.99 -19.98
N GLN A 198 0.34 -4.34 -20.21
CA GLN A 198 -0.65 -4.82 -21.17
C GLN A 198 -0.06 -4.92 -22.58
N GLY A 199 0.66 -3.87 -23.02
CA GLY A 199 1.35 -3.88 -24.31
C GLY A 199 2.38 -4.98 -24.44
N PHE A 200 3.09 -5.33 -23.37
CA PHE A 200 4.03 -6.45 -23.34
C PHE A 200 3.30 -7.80 -23.48
N VAL A 201 2.24 -8.02 -22.71
CA VAL A 201 1.39 -9.23 -22.82
C VAL A 201 0.87 -9.39 -24.26
N ASP A 202 0.26 -8.36 -24.81
CA ASP A 202 -0.30 -8.36 -26.16
C ASP A 202 0.76 -8.60 -27.26
N SER A 203 2.04 -8.36 -26.97
CA SER A 203 3.14 -8.61 -27.92
C SER A 203 3.44 -10.09 -28.12
N GLY A 204 3.12 -10.94 -27.13
CA GLY A 204 3.44 -12.36 -27.12
C GLY A 204 4.94 -12.68 -27.01
N VAL A 205 5.80 -11.69 -26.74
CA VAL A 205 7.27 -11.88 -26.67
C VAL A 205 7.68 -12.78 -25.51
N ALA A 206 6.89 -12.82 -24.42
CA ALA A 206 7.13 -13.68 -23.27
C ALA A 206 7.09 -15.18 -23.59
N GLY A 207 6.39 -15.59 -24.64
CA GLY A 207 6.18 -16.99 -25.00
C GLY A 207 5.14 -17.67 -24.11
N ASP A 208 5.44 -18.84 -23.52
CA ASP A 208 4.53 -19.50 -22.57
C ASP A 208 4.58 -18.77 -21.22
N PRO A 209 3.53 -18.06 -20.82
CA PRO A 209 3.52 -17.24 -19.61
C PRO A 209 3.75 -18.09 -18.32
N ARG A 210 3.34 -19.35 -18.29
CA ARG A 210 3.54 -20.25 -17.14
C ARG A 210 5.01 -20.55 -16.85
N ARG A 211 5.90 -20.29 -17.82
CA ARG A 211 7.36 -20.46 -17.70
C ARG A 211 8.08 -19.14 -17.41
N VAL A 212 7.32 -18.07 -17.16
CA VAL A 212 7.87 -16.76 -16.79
C VAL A 212 7.73 -16.55 -15.30
N ALA A 213 8.84 -16.21 -14.64
CA ALA A 213 8.87 -15.79 -13.25
C ALA A 213 9.23 -14.31 -13.19
N VAL A 214 8.27 -13.48 -12.76
CA VAL A 214 8.39 -12.03 -12.70
C VAL A 214 8.98 -11.59 -11.37
N VAL A 215 9.91 -10.65 -11.41
CA VAL A 215 10.38 -9.88 -10.24
C VAL A 215 10.08 -8.42 -10.54
N ASN A 216 8.97 -7.90 -10.00
CA ASN A 216 8.53 -6.52 -10.20
C ASN A 216 8.99 -5.65 -9.05
N LEU A 217 9.59 -4.51 -9.38
CA LEU A 217 10.10 -3.52 -8.43
C LEU A 217 9.24 -2.27 -8.45
N GLU A 218 8.77 -1.88 -7.27
CA GLU A 218 7.82 -0.80 -7.07
C GLU A 218 8.21 0.10 -5.90
N ALA A 219 7.58 1.25 -5.83
CA ALA A 219 7.63 2.11 -4.65
C ALA A 219 6.27 2.75 -4.38
N ARG A 220 5.93 2.89 -3.09
CA ARG A 220 4.78 3.65 -2.64
C ARG A 220 5.18 4.64 -1.55
N GLY A 221 6.31 5.25 -1.77
CA GLY A 221 6.93 6.18 -0.84
C GLY A 221 8.41 6.31 -1.14
N VAL A 222 9.15 6.96 -0.25
CA VAL A 222 10.55 7.33 -0.49
C VAL A 222 11.53 6.55 0.40
N SER A 223 11.04 5.65 1.25
CA SER A 223 11.88 4.95 2.25
C SER A 223 11.25 3.66 2.76
N GLY A 224 11.92 2.96 3.68
CA GLY A 224 11.45 1.74 4.32
C GLY A 224 12.14 0.49 3.79
N PRO A 225 11.87 -0.68 4.40
CA PRO A 225 12.42 -1.94 3.92
C PRO A 225 11.86 -2.32 2.55
N ALA A 226 12.64 -3.07 1.76
CA ALA A 226 12.08 -3.81 0.65
C ALA A 226 11.08 -4.84 1.19
N LEU A 227 9.81 -4.64 0.92
CA LEU A 227 8.72 -5.51 1.33
C LEU A 227 8.23 -6.30 0.10
N MET A 228 8.35 -7.63 0.15
CA MET A 228 7.62 -8.48 -0.78
C MET A 228 6.17 -8.55 -0.28
N PHE A 229 5.32 -7.77 -0.90
CA PHE A 229 3.93 -7.60 -0.47
C PHE A 229 2.95 -8.48 -1.25
N GLN A 230 3.36 -9.03 -2.40
CA GLN A 230 2.55 -9.92 -3.23
C GLN A 230 3.41 -11.04 -3.82
N MET A 231 2.85 -12.22 -3.91
CA MET A 231 3.40 -13.37 -4.62
C MET A 231 2.28 -14.09 -5.35
N GLU A 232 2.48 -14.36 -6.63
CA GLU A 232 1.57 -15.08 -7.49
C GLU A 232 2.21 -16.37 -7.99
N GLY A 233 1.54 -17.48 -7.84
CA GLY A 233 1.92 -18.79 -8.40
C GLY A 233 3.07 -19.50 -7.66
N GLY A 234 3.20 -19.32 -6.34
CA GLY A 234 4.09 -20.12 -5.50
C GLY A 234 5.59 -20.00 -5.87
N LEU A 235 6.25 -18.90 -5.47
CA LEU A 235 7.68 -18.65 -5.74
C LEU A 235 8.47 -18.42 -4.43
N THR A 236 8.21 -19.25 -3.40
CA THR A 236 8.88 -19.10 -2.10
C THR A 236 10.39 -19.34 -2.16
N SER A 237 10.86 -20.16 -3.10
CA SER A 237 12.28 -20.38 -3.38
C SER A 237 13.00 -19.10 -3.83
N ALA A 238 12.29 -18.18 -4.49
CA ALA A 238 12.86 -16.92 -4.95
C ALA A 238 13.40 -16.04 -3.81
N VAL A 239 12.80 -16.15 -2.63
CA VAL A 239 13.10 -15.28 -1.49
C VAL A 239 13.65 -16.01 -0.27
N ALA A 240 13.82 -17.34 -0.34
CA ALA A 240 14.25 -18.18 0.79
C ALA A 240 15.63 -17.76 1.35
N ASP A 241 16.55 -17.38 0.46
CA ASP A 241 17.91 -17.00 0.81
C ASP A 241 18.14 -15.46 0.79
N SER A 242 17.05 -14.68 0.89
CA SER A 242 17.10 -13.23 0.93
C SER A 242 16.73 -12.70 2.32
N ASP A 243 17.15 -11.47 2.62
CA ASP A 243 16.77 -10.73 3.83
C ASP A 243 15.51 -9.86 3.62
N VAL A 244 14.80 -10.10 2.53
CA VAL A 244 13.56 -9.38 2.19
C VAL A 244 12.56 -9.45 3.34
N VAL A 245 11.95 -8.32 3.66
CA VAL A 245 10.81 -8.32 4.57
C VAL A 245 9.60 -8.85 3.82
N THR A 246 8.90 -9.81 4.40
CA THR A 246 7.72 -10.38 3.74
C THR A 246 6.64 -10.82 4.74
N THR A 247 5.40 -10.83 4.27
CA THR A 247 4.24 -11.33 5.00
C THR A 247 3.11 -11.62 4.00
N SER A 248 2.64 -12.85 3.97
CA SER A 248 1.48 -13.24 3.14
C SER A 248 0.19 -12.46 3.51
N PHE A 249 0.14 -11.87 4.72
CA PHE A 249 -0.93 -10.94 5.08
C PHE A 249 -0.95 -9.68 4.21
N ALA A 250 0.22 -9.20 3.76
CA ALA A 250 0.29 -8.02 2.88
C ALA A 250 -0.40 -8.29 1.54
N GLY A 251 -0.17 -9.45 0.92
CA GLY A 251 -0.86 -9.87 -0.30
C GLY A 251 -2.37 -9.98 -0.11
N ALA A 252 -2.80 -10.59 1.01
CA ALA A 252 -4.21 -10.69 1.35
C ALA A 252 -4.86 -9.32 1.60
N LEU A 253 -4.13 -8.36 2.17
CA LEU A 253 -4.61 -6.98 2.35
C LEU A 253 -4.63 -6.23 1.01
N TYR A 254 -3.58 -6.39 0.19
CA TYR A 254 -3.43 -5.76 -1.12
C TYR A 254 -4.59 -6.10 -2.05
N SER A 255 -5.04 -7.36 -2.07
CA SER A 255 -6.18 -7.81 -2.88
C SER A 255 -7.53 -7.14 -2.51
N LEU A 256 -7.62 -6.48 -1.35
CA LEU A 256 -8.80 -5.71 -0.92
C LEU A 256 -8.70 -4.21 -1.23
N LEU A 257 -7.53 -3.74 -1.66
CA LEU A 257 -7.29 -2.33 -1.95
C LEU A 257 -7.39 -2.08 -3.46
N PRO A 258 -7.83 -0.90 -3.90
CA PRO A 258 -7.95 -0.56 -5.31
C PRO A 258 -6.59 -0.16 -5.93
N ASN A 259 -5.52 -0.78 -5.49
CA ASN A 259 -4.17 -0.57 -6.00
C ASN A 259 -3.81 -1.70 -6.95
N ASP A 260 -3.01 -1.39 -7.94
CA ASP A 260 -2.58 -2.33 -8.95
C ASP A 260 -1.13 -2.04 -9.33
N THR A 261 -0.44 -2.98 -9.97
CA THR A 261 0.92 -2.84 -10.48
C THR A 261 1.08 -3.64 -11.76
N ASP A 262 2.18 -3.50 -12.47
CA ASP A 262 2.47 -4.26 -13.68
C ASP A 262 2.36 -5.78 -13.47
N LEU A 263 2.72 -6.28 -12.28
CA LEU A 263 2.58 -7.71 -11.95
C LEU A 263 1.14 -8.18 -12.04
N SER A 264 0.14 -7.36 -11.72
CA SER A 264 -1.26 -7.77 -11.80
C SER A 264 -1.68 -8.10 -13.24
N VAL A 265 -1.20 -7.33 -14.20
CA VAL A 265 -1.45 -7.57 -15.62
C VAL A 265 -0.70 -8.81 -16.10
N LEU A 266 0.56 -8.95 -15.73
CA LEU A 266 1.40 -10.09 -16.11
C LEU A 266 0.89 -11.41 -15.50
N ALA A 267 0.43 -11.36 -14.25
CA ALA A 267 -0.16 -12.51 -13.57
C ALA A 267 -1.53 -12.91 -14.15
N ALA A 268 -2.33 -11.94 -14.58
CA ALA A 268 -3.60 -12.22 -15.27
C ALA A 268 -3.40 -12.97 -16.59
N ASP A 269 -2.26 -12.80 -17.26
CA ASP A 269 -1.85 -13.58 -18.45
C ASP A 269 -1.33 -14.99 -18.09
N GLY A 270 -1.13 -15.30 -16.80
CA GLY A 270 -0.68 -16.59 -16.29
C GLY A 270 0.80 -16.66 -15.92
N MET A 271 1.50 -15.53 -15.86
CA MET A 271 2.87 -15.44 -15.35
C MET A 271 2.87 -15.57 -13.82
N ARG A 272 3.89 -16.20 -13.27
CA ARG A 272 4.14 -16.23 -11.81
C ARG A 272 5.01 -15.05 -11.44
N GLY A 273 4.90 -14.53 -10.22
CA GLY A 273 5.76 -13.41 -9.87
C GLY A 273 5.75 -13.01 -8.40
N ILE A 274 6.71 -12.17 -8.07
CA ILE A 274 6.79 -11.46 -6.79
C ILE A 274 6.82 -9.96 -7.03
N ASN A 275 6.19 -9.24 -6.11
CA ASN A 275 6.10 -7.78 -6.12
C ASN A 275 6.82 -7.22 -4.90
N LEU A 276 7.84 -6.43 -5.13
CA LEU A 276 8.68 -5.81 -4.11
C LEU A 276 8.44 -4.30 -4.08
N ALA A 277 8.18 -3.71 -2.91
CA ALA A 277 8.10 -2.25 -2.77
C ALA A 277 8.62 -1.78 -1.43
N TYR A 278 9.14 -0.56 -1.35
CA TYR A 278 9.28 0.15 -0.09
C TYR A 278 8.16 1.17 0.05
N MET A 279 7.58 1.28 1.26
CA MET A 279 6.32 1.97 1.48
C MET A 279 6.36 3.00 2.62
N GLY A 280 7.55 3.47 3.02
CA GLY A 280 7.71 4.51 4.02
C GLY A 280 7.74 5.91 3.40
N GLY A 281 7.20 6.91 4.12
CA GLY A 281 7.16 8.29 3.63
C GLY A 281 6.11 8.51 2.53
N VAL A 282 5.01 7.78 2.57
CA VAL A 282 3.91 7.81 1.59
C VAL A 282 3.31 9.20 1.33
N ALA A 283 3.52 10.16 2.25
CA ALA A 283 3.08 11.54 2.06
C ALA A 283 3.76 12.26 0.88
N ARG A 284 4.87 11.73 0.38
CA ARG A 284 5.61 12.26 -0.79
C ARG A 284 5.26 11.56 -2.09
N TYR A 285 4.61 10.41 -2.01
CA TYR A 285 4.21 9.62 -3.17
C TYR A 285 3.34 10.42 -4.14
N HIS A 286 3.67 10.39 -5.43
CA HIS A 286 2.99 11.11 -6.51
C HIS A 286 3.01 12.64 -6.38
N THR A 287 3.94 13.21 -5.63
CA THR A 287 4.12 14.66 -5.46
C THR A 287 5.47 15.13 -5.99
N ALA A 288 5.65 16.44 -6.09
CA ALA A 288 6.95 17.04 -6.44
C ALA A 288 8.07 16.72 -5.45
N HIS A 289 7.76 16.14 -4.27
CA HIS A 289 8.71 15.70 -3.25
C HIS A 289 9.05 14.21 -3.34
N ASP A 290 8.59 13.50 -4.36
CA ASP A 290 9.22 12.27 -4.80
C ASP A 290 10.40 12.61 -5.72
N ASP A 291 11.37 13.30 -5.16
CA ASP A 291 12.56 13.80 -5.81
C ASP A 291 13.82 13.09 -5.30
N ILE A 292 14.94 13.33 -5.98
CA ILE A 292 16.24 12.69 -5.68
C ILE A 292 16.71 12.96 -4.25
N ALA A 293 16.42 14.15 -3.70
CA ALA A 293 16.84 14.51 -2.34
C ALA A 293 16.13 13.71 -1.25
N HIS A 294 14.97 13.11 -1.55
CA HIS A 294 14.19 12.32 -0.60
C HIS A 294 14.34 10.81 -0.78
N VAL A 295 15.04 10.33 -1.83
CA VAL A 295 15.32 8.90 -2.02
C VAL A 295 16.18 8.36 -0.89
N ASN A 296 15.74 7.32 -0.23
CA ASN A 296 16.51 6.66 0.82
C ASN A 296 17.45 5.59 0.23
N ALA A 297 18.75 5.87 0.22
CA ALA A 297 19.76 4.97 -0.35
C ALA A 297 19.81 3.58 0.34
N GLY A 298 19.47 3.50 1.62
CA GLY A 298 19.35 2.20 2.33
C GLY A 298 18.18 1.38 1.81
N SER A 299 17.06 2.02 1.47
CA SER A 299 15.90 1.35 0.85
C SER A 299 16.23 0.81 -0.54
N VAL A 300 16.97 1.60 -1.33
CA VAL A 300 17.48 1.17 -2.66
C VAL A 300 18.46 0.01 -2.51
N GLN A 301 19.34 0.04 -1.49
CA GLN A 301 20.25 -1.08 -1.19
C GLN A 301 19.47 -2.35 -0.86
N HIS A 302 18.48 -2.26 0.03
CA HIS A 302 17.67 -3.42 0.42
C HIS A 302 16.87 -3.97 -0.76
N MET A 303 16.28 -3.09 -1.57
CA MET A 303 15.56 -3.47 -2.79
C MET A 303 16.47 -4.22 -3.77
N GLY A 304 17.64 -3.65 -4.07
CA GLY A 304 18.58 -4.24 -5.01
C GLY A 304 19.17 -5.57 -4.52
N ASP A 305 19.50 -5.69 -3.23
CA ASP A 305 19.98 -6.95 -2.65
C ASP A 305 18.89 -8.03 -2.74
N SER A 306 17.65 -7.70 -2.37
CA SER A 306 16.52 -8.63 -2.39
C SER A 306 16.17 -9.07 -3.81
N ALA A 307 16.11 -8.14 -4.75
CA ALA A 307 15.81 -8.43 -6.14
C ALA A 307 16.94 -9.22 -6.83
N LEU A 308 18.21 -8.88 -6.58
CA LEU A 308 19.36 -9.65 -7.10
C LEU A 308 19.36 -11.08 -6.56
N ALA A 309 19.06 -11.27 -5.28
CA ALA A 309 18.93 -12.60 -4.68
C ALA A 309 17.81 -13.41 -5.34
N ALA A 310 16.63 -12.79 -5.53
CA ALA A 310 15.49 -13.42 -6.20
C ALA A 310 15.81 -13.82 -7.65
N VAL A 311 16.39 -12.91 -8.44
CA VAL A 311 16.77 -13.17 -9.83
C VAL A 311 17.81 -14.29 -9.92
N ARG A 312 18.78 -14.35 -9.00
CA ARG A 312 19.79 -15.44 -8.95
C ARG A 312 19.15 -16.77 -8.62
N SER A 313 18.27 -16.82 -7.61
CA SER A 313 17.55 -18.03 -7.21
C SER A 313 16.71 -18.57 -8.37
N LEU A 314 15.85 -17.73 -8.95
CA LEU A 314 15.00 -18.07 -10.09
C LEU A 314 15.83 -18.40 -11.35
N GLY A 315 16.93 -17.67 -11.56
CA GLY A 315 17.87 -17.92 -12.65
C GLY A 315 18.54 -19.30 -12.59
N ALA A 316 18.63 -19.92 -11.41
CA ALA A 316 19.16 -21.26 -11.19
C ALA A 316 18.08 -22.36 -11.10
N ALA A 317 16.83 -22.00 -10.78
CA ALA A 317 15.72 -22.92 -10.53
C ALA A 317 15.26 -23.68 -11.77
N ASP A 318 14.46 -24.73 -11.58
CA ASP A 318 13.67 -25.34 -12.67
C ASP A 318 12.30 -24.67 -12.76
N LEU A 319 12.16 -23.70 -13.67
CA LEU A 319 10.94 -22.94 -13.83
C LEU A 319 9.81 -23.73 -14.55
N ALA A 320 10.08 -24.93 -15.01
CA ALA A 320 9.04 -25.82 -15.54
C ALA A 320 8.27 -26.55 -14.43
N GLU A 321 8.79 -26.56 -13.20
CA GLU A 321 8.13 -27.14 -12.03
C GLU A 321 7.34 -26.06 -11.29
N ASP A 322 6.11 -26.42 -10.86
CA ASP A 322 5.28 -25.54 -10.04
C ASP A 322 5.60 -25.73 -8.56
N GLU A 323 5.84 -24.62 -7.85
CA GLU A 323 5.89 -24.63 -6.39
C GLU A 323 4.47 -24.47 -5.82
N PRO A 324 4.16 -25.16 -4.70
CA PRO A 324 2.85 -25.01 -4.06
C PRO A 324 2.73 -23.64 -3.43
N GLU A 325 1.50 -23.10 -3.44
CA GLU A 325 1.13 -21.92 -2.66
C GLU A 325 1.50 -22.10 -1.18
N ALA A 326 2.01 -21.03 -0.58
CA ALA A 326 2.50 -21.04 0.79
C ALA A 326 2.08 -19.80 1.58
N THR A 327 1.84 -20.00 2.86
CA THR A 327 1.83 -18.92 3.85
C THR A 327 3.28 -18.63 4.24
N TYR A 328 3.69 -17.37 4.19
CA TYR A 328 5.07 -16.93 4.46
C TYR A 328 5.13 -15.65 5.27
N PHE A 329 6.21 -15.46 6.02
CA PHE A 329 6.50 -14.26 6.78
C PHE A 329 7.99 -14.18 7.15
N SER A 330 8.51 -12.98 7.32
CA SER A 330 9.87 -12.77 7.80
C SER A 330 9.94 -12.81 9.31
N LEU A 331 11.00 -13.41 9.83
CA LEU A 331 11.34 -13.45 11.24
C LEU A 331 12.82 -13.10 11.39
N PHE A 332 13.12 -11.87 11.82
CA PHE A 332 14.50 -11.35 11.99
C PHE A 332 15.39 -11.54 10.74
N GLY A 333 14.88 -11.19 9.57
CA GLY A 333 15.62 -11.29 8.30
C GLY A 333 15.64 -12.71 7.69
N THR A 334 14.90 -13.67 8.25
CA THR A 334 14.75 -15.01 7.68
C THR A 334 13.31 -15.23 7.23
N VAL A 335 13.11 -15.73 6.03
CA VAL A 335 11.79 -16.09 5.52
C VAL A 335 11.38 -17.46 6.05
N VAL A 336 10.24 -17.50 6.72
CA VAL A 336 9.59 -18.74 7.19
C VAL A 336 8.37 -18.98 6.31
N SER A 337 8.25 -20.19 5.78
CA SER A 337 7.10 -20.57 4.94
C SER A 337 6.61 -21.98 5.27
N TYR A 338 5.33 -22.20 4.98
CA TYR A 338 4.71 -23.54 5.02
C TYR A 338 3.55 -23.60 4.01
N PRO A 339 3.23 -24.83 3.50
CA PRO A 339 2.18 -24.98 2.50
C PRO A 339 0.83 -24.43 2.95
N ASP A 340 0.18 -23.65 2.10
CA ASP A 340 -1.08 -22.96 2.40
C ASP A 340 -2.21 -23.90 2.81
N ARG A 341 -2.21 -25.13 2.30
CA ARG A 341 -3.13 -26.23 2.69
C ARG A 341 -3.13 -26.53 4.20
N LEU A 342 -2.11 -26.09 4.95
CA LEU A 342 -2.04 -26.26 6.41
C LEU A 342 -2.74 -25.14 7.17
N THR A 343 -3.10 -24.02 6.54
CA THR A 343 -3.67 -22.84 7.19
C THR A 343 -4.97 -23.17 7.92
N LEU A 344 -5.94 -23.76 7.26
CA LEU A 344 -7.22 -24.18 7.90
C LEU A 344 -7.04 -25.31 8.92
N PRO A 345 -6.29 -26.40 8.66
CA PRO A 345 -5.97 -27.41 9.68
C PRO A 345 -5.33 -26.85 10.95
N LEU A 346 -4.39 -25.93 10.83
CA LEU A 346 -3.77 -25.27 11.99
C LEU A 346 -4.74 -24.36 12.77
N ALA A 347 -5.60 -23.63 12.06
CA ALA A 347 -6.68 -22.84 12.70
C ALA A 347 -7.65 -23.76 13.44
N LEU A 348 -8.06 -24.89 12.85
CA LEU A 348 -8.89 -25.90 13.52
C LEU A 348 -8.18 -26.56 14.71
N ALA A 349 -6.88 -26.80 14.61
CA ALA A 349 -6.08 -27.30 15.73
C ALA A 349 -6.06 -26.30 16.90
N SER A 350 -6.06 -24.98 16.63
CA SER A 350 -6.17 -23.97 17.68
C SER A 350 -7.54 -24.00 18.37
N LEU A 351 -8.62 -24.26 17.64
CA LEU A 351 -9.96 -24.48 18.22
C LEU A 351 -10.00 -25.75 19.10
N ALA A 352 -9.42 -26.84 18.58
CA ALA A 352 -9.32 -28.08 19.35
C ALA A 352 -8.50 -27.90 20.64
N ALA A 353 -7.40 -27.14 20.57
CA ALA A 353 -6.60 -26.79 21.72
C ALA A 353 -7.38 -25.96 22.75
N LEU A 354 -8.20 -24.97 22.29
CA LEU A 354 -9.08 -24.18 23.15
C LEU A 354 -10.09 -25.06 23.86
N VAL A 355 -10.76 -25.95 23.13
CA VAL A 355 -11.74 -26.90 23.71
C VAL A 355 -11.06 -27.80 24.72
N LEU A 356 -9.87 -28.35 24.41
CA LEU A 356 -9.10 -29.21 25.31
C LEU A 356 -8.71 -28.50 26.60
N VAL A 357 -8.23 -27.24 26.50
CA VAL A 357 -7.90 -26.40 27.67
C VAL A 357 -9.16 -26.16 28.49
N MET A 358 -10.30 -25.88 27.88
CA MET A 358 -11.57 -25.66 28.57
C MET A 358 -12.06 -26.93 29.28
N VAL A 359 -11.99 -28.10 28.64
CA VAL A 359 -12.40 -29.39 29.22
C VAL A 359 -11.50 -29.81 30.40
N ARG A 360 -10.16 -29.78 30.18
CA ARG A 360 -9.20 -30.13 31.21
C ARG A 360 -9.20 -29.10 32.35
N GLY A 361 -9.27 -27.82 31.99
CA GLY A 361 -9.27 -26.70 32.94
C GLY A 361 -10.45 -26.73 33.91
N ARG A 362 -11.63 -27.29 33.52
CA ARG A 362 -12.75 -27.51 34.42
C ARG A 362 -12.36 -28.33 35.65
N ARG A 363 -11.57 -29.37 35.48
CA ARG A 363 -11.07 -30.23 36.58
C ARG A 363 -10.09 -29.49 37.50
N HIS A 364 -9.54 -28.37 37.04
CA HIS A 364 -8.59 -27.52 37.77
C HIS A 364 -9.20 -26.15 38.13
N GLY A 365 -10.54 -26.05 38.16
CA GLY A 365 -11.26 -24.87 38.64
C GLY A 365 -11.52 -23.76 37.62
N LEU A 366 -11.12 -23.94 36.34
CA LEU A 366 -11.45 -23.02 35.27
C LEU A 366 -12.96 -23.14 34.92
N ARG A 367 -13.66 -22.01 34.94
CA ARG A 367 -15.08 -21.96 34.65
C ARG A 367 -15.32 -21.44 33.23
N PRO A 368 -15.84 -22.25 32.30
CA PRO A 368 -16.10 -21.85 30.93
C PRO A 368 -16.98 -20.61 30.78
N SER A 369 -18.00 -20.48 31.64
CA SER A 369 -18.86 -19.29 31.65
C SER A 369 -18.12 -17.99 31.96
N ARG A 370 -17.09 -18.06 32.81
CA ARG A 370 -16.24 -16.90 33.12
C ARG A 370 -15.21 -16.61 32.00
N ALA A 371 -14.68 -17.64 31.36
CA ALA A 371 -13.88 -17.48 30.14
C ALA A 371 -14.72 -16.88 29.00
N GLY A 372 -15.96 -17.31 28.85
CA GLY A 372 -16.91 -16.68 27.91
C GLY A 372 -17.22 -15.23 28.28
N LEU A 373 -17.40 -14.90 29.58
CA LEU A 373 -17.55 -13.52 30.03
C LEU A 373 -16.29 -12.68 29.75
N ALA A 374 -15.09 -13.28 29.89
CA ALA A 374 -13.84 -12.62 29.53
C ALA A 374 -13.81 -12.30 28.04
N ALA A 375 -14.08 -13.27 27.18
CA ALA A 375 -14.14 -13.06 25.72
C ALA A 375 -15.19 -12.00 25.34
N GLY A 376 -16.42 -12.12 25.84
CA GLY A 376 -17.49 -11.16 25.55
C GLY A 376 -17.20 -9.74 26.05
N SER A 377 -16.59 -9.59 27.24
CA SER A 377 -16.19 -8.27 27.74
C SER A 377 -14.97 -7.70 27.04
N PHE A 378 -14.07 -8.55 26.54
CA PHE A 378 -12.88 -8.13 25.76
C PHE A 378 -13.29 -7.58 24.38
N THR A 379 -14.44 -7.99 23.84
CA THR A 379 -15.03 -7.37 22.64
C THR A 379 -15.14 -5.84 22.77
N ALA A 380 -15.52 -5.34 23.96
CA ALA A 380 -15.61 -3.90 24.18
C ALA A 380 -14.23 -3.22 24.05
N VAL A 381 -13.13 -3.89 24.46
CA VAL A 381 -11.77 -3.38 24.28
C VAL A 381 -11.38 -3.34 22.82
N LEU A 382 -11.71 -4.39 22.04
CA LEU A 382 -11.45 -4.43 20.61
C LEU A 382 -12.26 -3.35 19.86
N LEU A 383 -13.53 -3.16 20.22
CA LEU A 383 -14.36 -2.08 19.67
C LEU A 383 -13.81 -0.69 20.05
N THR A 384 -13.22 -0.55 21.23
CA THR A 384 -12.54 0.69 21.64
C THR A 384 -11.32 0.94 20.75
N ALA A 385 -10.53 -0.08 20.38
CA ALA A 385 -9.40 0.07 19.46
C ALA A 385 -9.87 0.54 18.07
N VAL A 386 -10.95 -0.05 17.55
CA VAL A 386 -11.58 0.37 16.30
C VAL A 386 -12.07 1.82 16.39
N GLY A 387 -12.76 2.16 17.50
CA GLY A 387 -13.25 3.52 17.74
C GLY A 387 -12.14 4.56 17.86
N ILE A 388 -11.02 4.23 18.49
CA ILE A 388 -9.84 5.11 18.57
C ILE A 388 -9.20 5.27 17.19
N GLY A 389 -9.07 4.19 16.41
CA GLY A 389 -8.51 4.25 15.06
C GLY A 389 -9.32 5.15 14.14
N PHE A 390 -10.58 4.83 13.91
CA PHE A 390 -11.43 5.61 13.01
C PHE A 390 -11.80 6.99 13.59
N GLY A 391 -12.14 7.07 14.88
CA GLY A 391 -12.48 8.32 15.54
C GLY A 391 -11.29 9.25 15.67
N GLY A 392 -10.09 8.72 15.92
CA GLY A 392 -8.84 9.49 15.91
C GLY A 392 -8.53 10.06 14.52
N TRP A 393 -8.65 9.24 13.47
CA TRP A 393 -8.49 9.70 12.10
C TRP A 393 -9.51 10.79 11.72
N TRP A 394 -10.79 10.56 12.03
CA TRP A 394 -11.83 11.55 11.82
C TRP A 394 -11.55 12.88 12.55
N LEU A 395 -11.08 12.81 13.80
CA LEU A 395 -10.70 13.99 14.57
C LEU A 395 -9.51 14.72 13.94
N LEU A 396 -8.47 13.97 13.54
CA LEU A 396 -7.28 14.54 12.90
C LEU A 396 -7.64 15.26 11.59
N THR A 397 -8.45 14.65 10.73
CA THR A 397 -8.88 15.27 9.48
C THR A 397 -9.86 16.42 9.68
N ALA A 398 -10.67 16.40 10.75
CA ALA A 398 -11.51 17.53 11.14
C ALA A 398 -10.70 18.73 11.63
N LEU A 399 -9.59 18.48 12.35
CA LEU A 399 -8.68 19.54 12.84
C LEU A 399 -7.70 20.01 11.75
N GLN A 400 -7.28 19.11 10.88
CA GLN A 400 -6.35 19.36 9.78
C GLN A 400 -6.87 18.69 8.48
N PRO A 401 -7.78 19.35 7.75
CA PRO A 401 -8.39 18.81 6.54
C PRO A 401 -7.39 18.38 5.47
N ALA A 402 -6.22 19.01 5.43
CA ALA A 402 -5.15 18.66 4.49
C ALA A 402 -4.63 17.22 4.64
N PHE A 403 -4.77 16.59 5.81
CA PHE A 403 -4.45 15.16 5.99
C PHE A 403 -5.39 14.22 5.23
N GLY A 404 -6.55 14.69 4.83
CA GLY A 404 -7.52 13.94 4.03
C GLY A 404 -7.23 13.92 2.53
N PHE A 405 -6.20 14.63 2.05
CA PHE A 405 -5.78 14.53 0.66
C PHE A 405 -4.95 13.27 0.43
N GLY A 406 -5.12 12.68 -0.74
CA GLY A 406 -4.44 11.44 -1.09
C GLY A 406 -4.89 10.24 -0.22
N ILE A 407 -3.95 9.41 0.17
CA ILE A 407 -4.16 8.13 0.87
C ILE A 407 -4.20 8.31 2.41
N GLY A 408 -4.55 9.49 2.91
CA GLY A 408 -4.47 9.78 4.33
C GLY A 408 -3.03 9.95 4.81
N ALA A 409 -2.23 10.63 4.01
CA ALA A 409 -0.81 10.75 4.22
C ALA A 409 -0.48 11.84 5.25
N VAL A 410 0.12 11.44 6.34
CA VAL A 410 0.87 12.31 7.25
C VAL A 410 2.35 11.97 7.14
N TYR A 411 3.23 12.97 7.29
CA TYR A 411 4.68 12.77 7.11
C TYR A 411 5.27 11.83 8.17
N HIS A 412 4.76 11.87 9.38
CA HIS A 412 5.22 11.08 10.53
C HIS A 412 4.03 10.44 11.25
N PRO A 413 3.52 9.29 10.80
CA PRO A 413 2.37 8.62 11.41
C PRO A 413 2.69 7.91 12.74
N GLU A 414 3.96 7.55 12.99
CA GLU A 414 4.38 6.69 14.08
C GLU A 414 4.03 7.27 15.46
N PRO A 415 4.23 8.57 15.77
CA PRO A 415 3.88 9.12 17.08
C PRO A 415 2.37 9.09 17.34
N TYR A 416 1.51 9.19 16.32
CA TYR A 416 0.07 9.03 16.48
C TYR A 416 -0.30 7.57 16.82
N LEU A 417 0.37 6.59 16.18
CA LEU A 417 0.20 5.18 16.52
C LEU A 417 0.64 4.90 17.96
N VAL A 418 1.75 5.49 18.41
CA VAL A 418 2.21 5.40 19.80
C VAL A 418 1.16 5.99 20.76
N ALA A 419 0.61 7.17 20.45
CA ALA A 419 -0.43 7.80 21.27
C ALA A 419 -1.67 6.89 21.40
N GLY A 420 -2.18 6.38 20.29
CA GLY A 420 -3.30 5.43 20.27
C GLY A 420 -3.01 4.15 21.04
N SER A 421 -1.79 3.61 20.93
CA SER A 421 -1.34 2.40 21.63
C SER A 421 -1.28 2.61 23.14
N LEU A 422 -0.75 3.73 23.61
CA LEU A 422 -0.71 4.07 25.04
C LEU A 422 -2.13 4.22 25.62
N LEU A 423 -3.03 4.82 24.86
CA LEU A 423 -4.44 4.92 25.26
C LEU A 423 -5.09 3.53 25.34
N MET A 424 -4.79 2.63 24.39
CA MET A 424 -5.27 1.25 24.42
C MET A 424 -4.70 0.44 25.58
N VAL A 425 -3.41 0.63 25.94
CA VAL A 425 -2.83 0.00 27.12
C VAL A 425 -3.55 0.48 28.38
N ALA A 426 -3.89 1.76 28.50
CA ALA A 426 -4.69 2.27 29.61
C ALA A 426 -6.08 1.62 29.67
N ALA A 427 -6.79 1.51 28.55
CA ALA A 427 -8.08 0.82 28.45
C ALA A 427 -7.99 -0.67 28.82
N LEU A 428 -6.93 -1.35 28.35
CA LEU A 428 -6.63 -2.75 28.70
C LEU A 428 -6.40 -2.93 30.21
N LEU A 429 -5.66 -2.05 30.86
CA LEU A 429 -5.44 -2.11 32.29
C LEU A 429 -6.73 -1.89 33.08
N VAL A 430 -7.61 -1.01 32.63
CA VAL A 430 -8.94 -0.82 33.23
C VAL A 430 -9.77 -2.09 33.07
N TRP A 431 -9.83 -2.66 31.87
CA TRP A 431 -10.55 -3.92 31.60
C TRP A 431 -9.97 -5.06 32.44
N TYR A 432 -8.65 -5.23 32.46
CA TYR A 432 -8.00 -6.32 33.19
C TYR A 432 -8.26 -6.21 34.69
N ARG A 433 -8.20 -4.99 35.26
CA ARG A 433 -8.55 -4.75 36.66
C ARG A 433 -10.01 -5.11 36.97
N TRP A 434 -10.93 -4.82 36.06
CA TRP A 434 -12.34 -5.22 36.17
C TRP A 434 -12.47 -6.74 36.05
N ALA A 435 -11.85 -7.35 35.07
CA ALA A 435 -11.85 -8.79 34.83
C ALA A 435 -11.35 -9.57 36.03
N ARG A 436 -10.22 -9.13 36.61
CA ARG A 436 -9.57 -9.76 37.76
C ARG A 436 -10.37 -9.67 39.09
N ARG A 437 -11.44 -8.89 39.13
CA ARG A 437 -12.38 -8.90 40.27
C ARG A 437 -13.44 -10.01 40.14
N ARG A 438 -13.64 -10.54 38.93
CA ARG A 438 -14.72 -11.46 38.60
C ARG A 438 -14.24 -12.85 38.16
N MET A 439 -13.02 -12.94 37.67
CA MET A 439 -12.45 -14.14 37.07
C MET A 439 -10.98 -14.34 37.42
N SER A 440 -10.50 -15.59 37.32
CA SER A 440 -9.10 -15.94 37.51
C SER A 440 -8.21 -15.43 36.36
N PRO A 441 -6.86 -15.32 36.52
CA PRO A 441 -5.97 -15.01 35.41
C PRO A 441 -6.15 -15.98 34.24
N GLY A 442 -6.22 -17.28 34.51
CA GLY A 442 -6.41 -18.30 33.48
C GLY A 442 -7.72 -18.14 32.71
N GLU A 443 -8.85 -17.79 33.39
CA GLU A 443 -10.13 -17.51 32.73
C GLU A 443 -10.05 -16.27 31.83
N ALA A 444 -9.38 -15.21 32.29
CA ALA A 444 -9.16 -13.99 31.50
C ALA A 444 -8.29 -14.27 30.26
N THR A 445 -7.17 -15.00 30.44
CA THR A 445 -6.28 -15.40 29.34
C THR A 445 -6.99 -16.31 28.33
N THR A 446 -7.81 -17.28 28.81
CA THR A 446 -8.60 -18.14 27.93
C THR A 446 -9.56 -17.31 27.06
N GLY A 447 -10.19 -16.26 27.62
CA GLY A 447 -11.06 -15.38 26.87
C GLY A 447 -10.34 -14.58 25.80
N VAL A 448 -9.14 -14.05 26.09
CA VAL A 448 -8.29 -13.36 25.11
C VAL A 448 -7.83 -14.33 24.01
N LEU A 449 -7.32 -15.52 24.38
CA LEU A 449 -6.89 -16.54 23.40
C LEU A 449 -8.07 -17.05 22.56
N GLY A 450 -9.29 -17.04 23.11
CA GLY A 450 -10.51 -17.33 22.34
C GLY A 450 -10.72 -16.38 21.17
N TRP A 451 -10.35 -15.09 21.30
CA TRP A 451 -10.37 -14.14 20.20
C TRP A 451 -9.28 -14.45 19.16
N PHE A 452 -8.08 -14.85 19.56
CA PHE A 452 -7.07 -15.31 18.60
C PHE A 452 -7.56 -16.52 17.81
N VAL A 453 -8.21 -17.50 18.46
CA VAL A 453 -8.82 -18.65 17.77
C VAL A 453 -9.92 -18.22 16.81
N ALA A 454 -10.82 -17.31 17.23
CA ALA A 454 -11.87 -16.80 16.37
C ALA A 454 -11.32 -16.07 15.14
N LEU A 455 -10.30 -15.20 15.33
CA LEU A 455 -9.62 -14.49 14.25
C LEU A 455 -8.85 -15.46 13.34
N ALA A 456 -8.18 -16.48 13.90
CA ALA A 456 -7.51 -17.52 13.12
C ALA A 456 -8.47 -18.24 12.18
N LEU A 457 -9.64 -18.63 12.67
CA LEU A 457 -10.67 -19.32 11.87
C LEU A 457 -11.27 -18.40 10.80
N VAL A 458 -11.62 -17.18 11.18
CA VAL A 458 -12.17 -16.19 10.24
C VAL A 458 -11.14 -15.87 9.15
N SER A 459 -9.88 -15.61 9.54
CA SER A 459 -8.82 -15.33 8.57
C SER A 459 -8.50 -16.51 7.69
N ALA A 460 -8.49 -17.75 8.22
CA ALA A 460 -8.23 -18.96 7.41
C ALA A 460 -9.25 -19.16 6.27
N VAL A 461 -10.44 -18.55 6.38
CA VAL A 461 -11.49 -18.62 5.35
C VAL A 461 -11.51 -17.37 4.46
N LEU A 462 -11.41 -16.17 5.06
CA LEU A 462 -11.60 -14.91 4.34
C LEU A 462 -10.28 -14.28 3.86
N LEU A 463 -9.17 -14.50 4.56
CA LEU A 463 -7.86 -13.91 4.32
C LEU A 463 -6.77 -14.93 4.70
N PRO A 464 -6.64 -16.06 3.98
CA PRO A 464 -5.76 -17.18 4.37
C PRO A 464 -4.33 -16.75 4.69
N GLY A 465 -3.75 -15.88 3.87
CA GLY A 465 -2.41 -15.33 4.06
C GLY A 465 -2.20 -14.57 5.39
N GLY A 466 -3.28 -14.16 6.08
CA GLY A 466 -3.22 -13.49 7.39
C GLY A 466 -3.46 -14.40 8.60
N ALA A 467 -3.91 -15.63 8.40
CA ALA A 467 -4.33 -16.51 9.48
C ALA A 467 -3.20 -16.84 10.48
N TYR A 468 -1.96 -16.92 10.00
CA TYR A 468 -0.79 -17.24 10.82
C TYR A 468 -0.57 -16.22 11.97
N LEU A 469 -0.94 -14.96 11.77
CA LEU A 469 -0.85 -13.89 12.78
C LEU A 469 -1.60 -14.23 14.06
N PHE A 470 -2.67 -15.02 13.96
CA PHE A 470 -3.54 -15.38 15.07
C PHE A 470 -3.38 -16.85 15.46
N THR A 471 -3.09 -17.72 14.51
CA THR A 471 -2.99 -19.18 14.73
C THR A 471 -1.82 -19.54 15.63
N TRP A 472 -0.61 -19.02 15.35
CA TRP A 472 0.56 -19.34 16.17
C TRP A 472 0.48 -18.77 17.58
N PRO A 473 0.07 -17.51 17.81
CA PRO A 473 -0.19 -17.01 19.16
C PRO A 473 -1.26 -17.81 19.91
N ALA A 474 -2.32 -18.25 19.23
CA ALA A 474 -3.37 -19.11 19.83
C ALA A 474 -2.78 -20.46 20.28
N LEU A 475 -2.13 -21.19 19.39
CA LEU A 475 -1.59 -22.53 19.67
C LEU A 475 -0.56 -22.50 20.80
N ILE A 476 0.43 -21.61 20.71
CA ILE A 476 1.51 -21.49 21.70
C ILE A 476 0.93 -20.98 23.03
N GLY A 477 0.05 -19.98 22.98
CA GLY A 477 -0.60 -19.44 24.18
C GLY A 477 -1.49 -20.45 24.91
N LEU A 478 -2.26 -21.24 24.17
CA LEU A 478 -3.08 -22.32 24.75
C LEU A 478 -2.22 -23.46 25.30
N GLY A 479 -1.14 -23.83 24.61
CA GLY A 479 -0.16 -24.80 25.10
C GLY A 479 0.50 -24.35 26.40
N ALA A 480 0.94 -23.08 26.45
CA ALA A 480 1.50 -22.48 27.65
C ALA A 480 0.47 -22.41 28.80
N LEU A 481 -0.77 -22.07 28.53
CA LEU A 481 -1.85 -22.09 29.54
C LEU A 481 -2.12 -23.51 30.04
N ALA A 482 -2.16 -24.50 29.14
CA ALA A 482 -2.36 -25.90 29.50
C ALA A 482 -1.29 -26.42 30.46
N ALA A 483 -0.02 -26.05 30.23
CA ALA A 483 1.10 -26.41 31.10
C ALA A 483 0.94 -25.88 32.55
N THR A 484 0.18 -24.78 32.73
CA THR A 484 -0.05 -24.20 34.08
C THR A 484 -1.23 -24.84 34.83
N LEU A 485 -2.06 -25.67 34.19
CA LEU A 485 -3.28 -26.22 34.83
C LEU A 485 -2.99 -27.04 36.09
N HIS A 486 -1.82 -27.70 36.11
CA HIS A 486 -1.38 -28.53 37.27
C HIS A 486 -0.44 -27.78 38.23
N ALA A 487 -0.07 -26.54 37.88
CA ALA A 487 0.88 -25.79 38.67
C ALA A 487 0.24 -25.14 39.91
N GLU A 488 0.97 -25.09 40.99
CA GLU A 488 0.52 -24.35 42.17
C GLU A 488 0.24 -22.87 41.87
N PRO A 489 -0.75 -22.23 42.51
CA PRO A 489 -1.15 -20.85 42.18
C PRO A 489 -0.04 -19.78 42.21
N ARG A 490 1.04 -20.08 42.95
CA ARG A 490 2.20 -19.16 43.09
C ARG A 490 3.43 -19.60 42.30
N SER A 491 3.34 -20.65 41.50
CA SER A 491 4.45 -21.17 40.71
C SER A 491 4.97 -20.11 39.69
N PRO A 492 6.28 -19.97 39.52
CA PRO A 492 6.87 -19.12 38.49
C PRO A 492 6.48 -19.58 37.07
N LEU A 493 6.01 -20.84 36.91
CA LEU A 493 5.53 -21.38 35.65
C LEU A 493 4.41 -20.54 35.01
N HIS A 494 3.54 -19.89 35.80
CA HIS A 494 2.51 -19.00 35.29
C HIS A 494 3.10 -17.75 34.61
N VAL A 495 4.22 -17.24 35.12
CA VAL A 495 4.91 -16.07 34.55
C VAL A 495 5.65 -16.46 33.26
N LEU A 496 6.33 -17.63 33.29
CA LEU A 496 6.95 -18.21 32.08
C LEU A 496 5.93 -18.48 30.98
N ALA A 497 4.78 -19.07 31.34
CA ALA A 497 3.70 -19.33 30.39
C ALA A 497 3.10 -18.04 29.80
N ALA A 498 2.99 -16.97 30.61
CA ALA A 498 2.56 -15.67 30.10
C ALA A 498 3.58 -15.07 29.11
N GLY A 499 4.88 -15.19 29.40
CA GLY A 499 5.93 -14.80 28.45
C GLY A 499 5.90 -15.60 27.16
N ALA A 500 5.73 -16.93 27.26
CA ALA A 500 5.61 -17.82 26.10
C ALA A 500 4.36 -17.50 25.26
N ALA A 501 3.25 -17.12 25.87
CA ALA A 501 2.04 -16.69 25.15
C ALA A 501 2.20 -15.33 24.47
N ALA A 502 2.97 -14.40 25.07
CA ALA A 502 3.20 -13.08 24.51
C ALA A 502 4.24 -13.06 23.38
N LEU A 503 5.19 -13.99 23.40
CA LEU A 503 6.32 -14.04 22.46
C LEU A 503 5.87 -14.10 20.99
N PRO A 504 5.02 -15.08 20.53
CA PRO A 504 4.61 -15.14 19.13
C PRO A 504 3.79 -13.93 18.71
N ALA A 505 2.95 -13.38 19.59
CA ALA A 505 2.24 -12.14 19.31
C ALA A 505 3.22 -10.96 19.14
N THR A 506 4.30 -10.89 19.92
CA THR A 506 5.32 -9.84 19.81
C THR A 506 6.06 -9.91 18.48
N VAL A 507 6.49 -11.09 18.04
CA VAL A 507 7.31 -11.24 16.82
C VAL A 507 6.49 -11.22 15.54
N LEU A 508 5.18 -11.51 15.59
CA LEU A 508 4.32 -11.54 14.42
C LEU A 508 3.46 -10.28 14.28
N LEU A 509 2.77 -9.85 15.34
CA LEU A 509 1.83 -8.72 15.23
C LEU A 509 2.51 -7.35 15.22
N LEU A 510 3.60 -7.18 15.97
CA LEU A 510 4.25 -5.87 16.08
C LEU A 510 4.90 -5.41 14.77
N PRO A 511 5.74 -6.21 14.08
CA PRO A 511 6.28 -5.82 12.78
C PRO A 511 5.19 -5.52 11.76
N VAL A 512 4.17 -6.38 11.68
CA VAL A 512 3.06 -6.19 10.72
C VAL A 512 2.27 -4.92 11.05
N ALA A 513 2.03 -4.59 12.33
CA ALA A 513 1.38 -3.34 12.70
C ALA A 513 2.18 -2.10 12.25
N VAL A 514 3.51 -2.15 12.35
CA VAL A 514 4.40 -1.08 11.86
C VAL A 514 4.33 -0.99 10.32
N LEU A 515 4.45 -2.11 9.61
CA LEU A 515 4.39 -2.15 8.14
C LEU A 515 3.04 -1.64 7.60
N VAL A 516 1.92 -2.07 8.19
CA VAL A 516 0.58 -1.60 7.81
C VAL A 516 0.45 -0.10 8.03
N THR A 517 0.98 0.45 9.14
CA THR A 517 0.94 1.89 9.39
C THR A 517 1.74 2.67 8.35
N SER A 518 2.91 2.17 7.96
CA SER A 518 3.75 2.80 6.92
C SER A 518 3.10 2.72 5.53
N ALA A 519 2.48 1.58 5.19
CA ALA A 519 1.96 1.33 3.85
C ALA A 519 0.61 2.02 3.57
N VAL A 520 -0.30 2.06 4.57
CA VAL A 520 -1.68 2.57 4.37
C VAL A 520 -2.00 3.81 5.20
N GLY A 521 -1.03 4.32 5.95
CA GLY A 521 -1.17 5.53 6.76
C GLY A 521 -2.19 5.40 7.90
N LEU A 522 -2.59 6.55 8.45
CA LEU A 522 -3.49 6.60 9.61
C LEU A 522 -4.97 6.36 9.28
N GLY A 523 -5.37 6.40 8.01
CA GLY A 523 -6.75 6.13 7.59
C GLY A 523 -7.25 4.75 8.01
N LEU A 524 -6.35 3.74 8.05
CA LEU A 524 -6.64 2.38 8.50
C LEU A 524 -5.99 2.05 9.85
N SER A 525 -5.70 3.03 10.69
CA SER A 525 -5.04 2.84 12.01
C SER A 525 -5.78 1.92 12.97
N ALA A 526 -7.06 1.62 12.72
CA ALA A 526 -7.81 0.61 13.47
C ALA A 526 -7.15 -0.78 13.43
N ALA A 527 -6.60 -1.20 12.28
CA ALA A 527 -5.96 -2.50 12.12
C ALA A 527 -4.69 -2.65 12.97
N PRO A 528 -3.67 -1.77 12.87
CA PRO A 528 -2.49 -1.85 13.73
C PRO A 528 -2.84 -1.68 15.22
N LEU A 529 -3.81 -0.84 15.60
CA LEU A 529 -4.25 -0.71 16.99
C LEU A 529 -4.90 -1.99 17.52
N LEU A 530 -5.69 -2.71 16.70
CA LEU A 530 -6.22 -4.04 17.05
C LEU A 530 -5.08 -5.04 17.29
N MET A 531 -4.09 -5.11 16.37
CA MET A 531 -2.94 -6.00 16.51
C MET A 531 -2.16 -5.72 17.79
N LEU A 532 -1.85 -4.45 18.06
CA LEU A 532 -1.10 -4.04 19.28
C LEU A 532 -1.92 -4.25 20.56
N THR A 533 -3.25 -4.13 20.49
CA THR A 533 -4.16 -4.44 21.60
C THR A 533 -4.16 -5.95 21.93
N LEU A 534 -4.24 -6.80 20.90
CA LEU A 534 -4.16 -8.26 21.07
C LEU A 534 -2.81 -8.67 21.63
N LEU A 535 -1.72 -8.12 21.11
CA LEU A 535 -0.36 -8.31 21.64
C LEU A 535 -0.31 -7.95 23.13
N ALA A 536 -0.69 -6.72 23.49
CA ALA A 536 -0.63 -6.24 24.86
C ALA A 536 -1.51 -7.07 25.82
N ALA A 537 -2.65 -7.58 25.34
CA ALA A 537 -3.54 -8.43 26.11
C ALA A 537 -2.90 -9.76 26.50
N THR A 538 -2.05 -10.37 25.65
CA THR A 538 -1.31 -11.60 25.97
C THR A 538 -0.29 -11.39 27.09
N ALA A 539 0.26 -10.19 27.22
CA ALA A 539 1.25 -9.84 28.24
C ALA A 539 0.63 -9.43 29.61
N LEU A 540 -0.70 -9.20 29.69
CA LEU A 540 -1.36 -8.77 30.93
C LEU A 540 -1.08 -9.67 32.15
N PRO A 541 -0.98 -11.02 32.04
CA PRO A 541 -0.66 -11.85 33.20
C PRO A 541 0.73 -11.58 33.81
N LEU A 542 1.65 -10.94 33.10
CA LEU A 542 2.95 -10.52 33.62
C LEU A 542 2.83 -9.40 34.68
N VAL A 543 1.71 -8.66 34.72
CA VAL A 543 1.47 -7.56 35.67
C VAL A 543 0.93 -8.05 37.01
N GLU A 544 0.93 -9.34 37.30
CA GLU A 544 0.55 -9.94 38.58
C GLU A 544 1.76 -9.97 39.56
N PRO A 545 1.59 -9.68 40.88
CA PRO A 545 0.35 -9.33 41.57
C PRO A 545 -0.12 -7.90 41.27
N ARG A 546 -1.44 -7.69 41.43
CA ARG A 546 -2.09 -6.41 41.08
C ARG A 546 -1.42 -5.24 41.77
N PRO A 547 -1.19 -4.13 41.04
CA PRO A 547 -0.72 -2.92 41.69
C PRO A 547 -1.75 -2.35 42.68
N SER A 548 -1.28 -1.69 43.71
CA SER A 548 -2.18 -0.96 44.62
C SER A 548 -2.99 0.10 43.88
N ARG A 549 -4.09 0.57 44.47
CA ARG A 549 -4.92 1.62 43.82
C ARG A 549 -4.09 2.87 43.46
N ARG A 550 -3.16 3.26 44.30
CA ARG A 550 -2.27 4.43 44.04
C ARG A 550 -1.33 4.18 42.86
N VAL A 551 -0.69 3.01 42.81
CA VAL A 551 0.19 2.63 41.69
C VAL A 551 -0.61 2.48 40.37
N ALA A 552 -1.80 1.91 40.43
CA ALA A 552 -2.66 1.80 39.24
C ALA A 552 -3.12 3.19 38.74
N ALA A 553 -3.43 4.12 39.65
CA ALA A 553 -3.79 5.49 39.27
C ALA A 553 -2.57 6.23 38.69
N ALA A 554 -1.38 6.07 39.30
CA ALA A 554 -0.14 6.65 38.78
C ALA A 554 0.21 6.13 37.39
N LEU A 555 0.11 4.81 37.14
CA LEU A 555 0.30 4.20 35.83
C LEU A 555 -0.70 4.73 34.80
N GLY A 556 -2.00 4.83 35.17
CA GLY A 556 -3.01 5.41 34.31
C GLY A 556 -2.72 6.88 33.94
N ALA A 557 -2.33 7.67 34.93
CA ALA A 557 -1.93 9.07 34.70
C ALA A 557 -0.67 9.16 33.82
N SER A 558 0.33 8.31 34.03
CA SER A 558 1.55 8.26 33.20
C SER A 558 1.24 7.88 31.75
N LEU A 559 0.33 6.92 31.51
CA LEU A 559 -0.10 6.53 30.17
C LEU A 559 -0.86 7.66 29.47
N LEU A 560 -1.76 8.37 30.18
CA LEU A 560 -2.47 9.52 29.63
C LEU A 560 -1.54 10.69 29.33
N LEU A 561 -0.58 10.97 30.22
CA LEU A 561 0.47 11.97 29.97
C LEU A 561 1.36 11.57 28.78
N GLY A 562 1.74 10.29 28.68
CA GLY A 562 2.47 9.74 27.54
C GLY A 562 1.68 9.87 26.24
N THR A 563 0.37 9.59 26.27
CA THR A 563 -0.53 9.79 25.11
C THR A 563 -0.54 11.26 24.67
N ALA A 564 -0.71 12.18 25.61
CA ALA A 564 -0.69 13.62 25.33
C ALA A 564 0.66 14.08 24.78
N ALA A 565 1.77 13.60 25.36
CA ALA A 565 3.12 13.91 24.91
C ALA A 565 3.37 13.36 23.49
N ALA A 566 2.99 12.09 23.22
CA ALA A 566 3.12 11.50 21.88
C ALA A 566 2.25 12.25 20.84
N ALA A 567 1.04 12.65 21.20
CA ALA A 567 0.18 13.45 20.33
C ALA A 567 0.78 14.85 20.07
N ALA A 568 1.37 15.50 21.07
CA ALA A 568 2.06 16.77 20.91
C ALA A 568 3.29 16.65 20.01
N VAL A 569 4.10 15.61 20.17
CA VAL A 569 5.24 15.30 19.28
C VAL A 569 4.73 15.04 17.86
N ALA A 570 3.68 14.23 17.70
CA ALA A 570 3.07 13.98 16.40
C ALA A 570 2.65 15.27 15.71
N THR A 571 1.95 16.16 16.41
CA THR A 571 1.51 17.45 15.88
C THR A 571 2.69 18.34 15.49
N SER A 572 3.75 18.37 16.30
CA SER A 572 4.96 19.15 16.02
C SER A 572 5.72 18.64 14.80
N LEU A 573 5.91 17.31 14.68
CA LEU A 573 6.62 16.70 13.54
C LEU A 573 5.84 16.80 12.23
N ASN A 574 4.50 16.86 12.30
CA ASN A 574 3.63 17.03 11.14
C ASN A 574 3.24 18.49 10.88
N GLY A 575 3.99 19.44 11.44
CA GLY A 575 3.92 20.85 11.05
C GLY A 575 4.36 21.04 9.61
N TYR A 576 3.64 21.91 8.89
CA TYR A 576 3.96 22.17 7.48
C TYR A 576 5.19 23.10 7.35
N SER A 577 6.00 22.82 6.35
CA SER A 577 7.24 23.52 6.04
C SER A 577 7.61 23.30 4.57
N ALA A 578 8.68 23.91 4.09
CA ALA A 578 9.17 23.67 2.73
C ALA A 578 9.55 22.21 2.47
N GLY A 579 10.05 21.49 3.48
CA GLY A 579 10.38 20.06 3.36
C GLY A 579 9.17 19.12 3.58
N ASN A 580 8.09 19.63 4.18
CA ASN A 580 6.84 18.93 4.45
C ASN A 580 5.67 19.84 4.07
N PRO A 581 5.43 20.14 2.78
CA PRO A 581 4.44 21.11 2.36
C PRO A 581 3.01 20.65 2.64
N ARG A 582 2.15 21.62 2.92
CA ARG A 582 0.71 21.38 3.04
C ARG A 582 0.13 21.07 1.66
N PRO A 583 -0.51 19.91 1.46
CA PRO A 583 -1.12 19.60 0.17
C PRO A 583 -2.34 20.50 -0.07
N VAL A 584 -2.45 21.01 -1.30
CA VAL A 584 -3.63 21.77 -1.78
C VAL A 584 -4.06 21.23 -3.14
N SER A 585 -5.35 21.37 -3.43
CA SER A 585 -5.97 20.94 -4.67
C SER A 585 -6.55 22.13 -5.42
N LEU A 586 -6.18 22.31 -6.68
CA LEU A 586 -6.79 23.29 -7.58
C LEU A 586 -6.54 22.87 -9.03
N ALA A 587 -7.55 23.03 -9.87
CA ALA A 587 -7.44 22.97 -11.32
C ALA A 587 -8.18 24.13 -11.95
N TYR A 588 -7.72 24.53 -13.13
CA TYR A 588 -8.44 25.46 -14.00
C TYR A 588 -9.25 24.64 -15.02
N ALA A 589 -10.52 24.96 -15.19
CA ALA A 589 -11.39 24.32 -16.19
C ALA A 589 -11.98 25.37 -17.14
N TRP A 590 -11.74 25.19 -18.42
CA TRP A 590 -12.30 25.97 -19.51
C TRP A 590 -13.36 25.18 -20.26
N GLU A 591 -14.59 25.68 -20.30
CA GLU A 591 -15.69 25.09 -21.07
C GLU A 591 -15.97 25.96 -22.32
N ALA A 592 -15.42 25.53 -23.45
CA ALA A 592 -15.49 26.24 -24.71
C ALA A 592 -16.93 26.45 -25.20
N ASP A 593 -17.84 25.47 -24.97
CA ASP A 593 -19.23 25.51 -25.38
C ASP A 593 -20.02 26.67 -24.74
N THR A 594 -19.67 27.01 -23.49
CA THR A 594 -20.37 28.05 -22.71
C THR A 594 -19.55 29.33 -22.57
N GLY A 595 -18.28 29.31 -23.00
CA GLY A 595 -17.35 30.42 -22.79
C GLY A 595 -17.07 30.70 -21.30
N THR A 596 -17.12 29.68 -20.44
CA THR A 596 -16.94 29.84 -18.99
C THR A 596 -15.67 29.20 -18.49
N ALA A 597 -14.95 29.94 -17.62
CA ALA A 597 -13.80 29.43 -16.91
C ALA A 597 -14.15 29.25 -15.42
N SER A 598 -13.62 28.20 -14.81
CA SER A 598 -13.88 27.85 -13.41
C SER A 598 -12.63 27.33 -12.72
N TRP A 599 -12.46 27.70 -11.47
CA TRP A 599 -11.57 27.00 -10.55
C TRP A 599 -12.31 25.79 -9.98
N LEU A 600 -11.62 24.65 -9.94
CA LEU A 600 -12.13 23.39 -9.40
C LEU A 600 -11.18 22.89 -8.31
N SER A 601 -11.73 22.34 -7.23
CA SER A 601 -10.92 21.79 -6.13
C SER A 601 -11.64 20.67 -5.39
N ARG A 602 -10.89 19.69 -4.91
CA ARG A 602 -11.39 18.68 -3.97
C ARG A 602 -11.46 19.20 -2.53
N GLY A 603 -10.67 20.20 -2.15
CA GLY A 603 -10.73 20.88 -0.85
C GLY A 603 -11.48 22.20 -0.91
N GLY A 604 -11.98 22.67 0.22
CA GLY A 604 -12.80 23.87 0.33
C GLY A 604 -12.01 25.16 0.58
N ARG A 605 -12.73 26.12 1.16
CA ARG A 605 -12.20 27.47 1.46
C ARG A 605 -11.16 27.50 2.57
N GLU A 606 -11.04 26.41 3.32
CA GLU A 606 -10.05 26.22 4.39
C GLU A 606 -8.62 26.07 3.86
N GLN A 607 -8.43 25.82 2.55
CA GLN A 607 -7.12 25.68 1.95
C GLN A 607 -6.39 27.02 1.87
N PRO A 608 -5.18 27.13 2.43
CA PRO A 608 -4.36 28.33 2.26
C PRO A 608 -4.06 28.60 0.78
N ALA A 609 -3.87 29.86 0.42
CA ALA A 609 -3.56 30.34 -0.92
C ALA A 609 -4.64 30.10 -1.99
N VAL A 610 -5.32 28.94 -2.02
CA VAL A 610 -6.30 28.58 -3.06
C VAL A 610 -7.75 28.76 -2.64
N GLY A 611 -8.08 28.65 -1.36
CA GLY A 611 -9.45 28.67 -0.84
C GLY A 611 -10.24 29.94 -1.17
N ARG A 612 -9.55 31.09 -1.29
CA ARG A 612 -10.16 32.36 -1.70
C ARG A 612 -10.78 32.36 -3.10
N LEU A 613 -10.29 31.46 -3.97
CA LEU A 613 -10.76 31.30 -5.34
C LEU A 613 -12.07 30.50 -5.42
N LEU A 614 -12.42 29.79 -4.34
CA LEU A 614 -13.56 28.87 -4.30
C LEU A 614 -14.78 29.60 -3.70
N THR A 615 -15.69 30.04 -4.55
CA THR A 615 -16.84 30.87 -4.15
C THR A 615 -18.12 30.07 -3.91
N ALA A 616 -18.22 28.86 -4.50
CA ALA A 616 -19.36 27.96 -4.35
C ALA A 616 -19.00 26.73 -3.52
N GLY A 617 -19.98 26.16 -2.83
CA GLY A 617 -19.86 24.90 -2.11
C GLY A 617 -19.68 23.69 -3.05
N PRO A 618 -19.44 22.49 -2.47
CA PRO A 618 -19.20 21.28 -3.25
C PRO A 618 -20.43 20.89 -4.06
N SER A 619 -20.23 20.53 -5.34
CA SER A 619 -21.28 20.07 -6.25
C SER A 619 -20.72 19.04 -7.22
N ARG A 620 -21.58 18.11 -7.69
CA ARG A 620 -21.23 17.17 -8.74
C ARG A 620 -21.21 17.87 -10.09
N LEU A 621 -20.31 17.43 -10.97
CA LEU A 621 -20.12 17.97 -12.32
C LEU A 621 -20.33 16.90 -13.39
N ASP A 622 -21.00 15.80 -13.06
CA ASP A 622 -21.12 14.59 -13.90
C ASP A 622 -21.56 14.88 -15.33
N ASP A 623 -22.49 15.84 -15.54
CA ASP A 623 -22.96 16.24 -16.87
C ASP A 623 -22.01 17.21 -17.59
N ARG A 624 -21.17 17.92 -16.86
CA ARG A 624 -20.28 18.94 -17.43
C ARG A 624 -18.87 18.42 -17.67
N ILE A 625 -18.35 17.65 -16.73
CA ILE A 625 -17.00 17.08 -16.75
C ILE A 625 -17.10 15.60 -16.31
N PRO A 626 -17.50 14.69 -17.23
CA PRO A 626 -17.78 13.30 -16.89
C PRO A 626 -16.60 12.56 -16.24
N SER A 627 -15.37 12.90 -16.62
CA SER A 627 -14.17 12.30 -16.03
C SER A 627 -13.93 12.64 -14.54
N LEU A 628 -14.63 13.66 -14.02
CA LEU A 628 -14.60 14.04 -12.60
C LEU A 628 -15.87 13.62 -11.86
N SER A 629 -16.64 12.68 -12.43
CA SER A 629 -17.83 12.11 -11.80
C SER A 629 -17.48 11.36 -10.51
N GLY A 630 -18.46 11.27 -9.61
CA GLY A 630 -18.36 10.50 -8.37
C GLY A 630 -18.00 11.28 -7.12
N ALA A 631 -17.19 12.34 -7.16
CA ALA A 631 -16.86 13.17 -6.00
C ALA A 631 -17.33 14.62 -6.18
N PRO A 632 -17.97 15.24 -5.17
CA PRO A 632 -18.32 16.64 -5.22
C PRO A 632 -17.07 17.52 -5.21
N LEU A 633 -17.06 18.57 -6.06
CA LEU A 633 -15.96 19.51 -6.19
C LEU A 633 -16.41 20.90 -5.75
N TYR A 634 -15.54 21.61 -5.06
CA TYR A 634 -15.69 23.05 -4.81
C TYR A 634 -15.37 23.83 -6.08
N ARG A 635 -16.06 24.93 -6.29
CA ARG A 635 -15.92 25.74 -7.49
C ARG A 635 -15.74 27.22 -7.18
N GLY A 636 -15.08 27.91 -8.13
CA GLY A 636 -15.02 29.35 -8.18
C GLY A 636 -15.01 29.85 -9.62
N ARG A 637 -15.43 31.09 -9.83
CA ARG A 637 -15.32 31.70 -11.16
C ARG A 637 -13.85 32.04 -11.42
N ALA A 638 -13.36 31.67 -12.60
CA ALA A 638 -12.06 32.07 -13.10
C ALA A 638 -12.21 33.08 -14.25
N LEU A 639 -11.17 33.85 -14.50
CA LEU A 639 -11.05 34.63 -15.73
C LEU A 639 -10.70 33.66 -16.88
N LYS A 640 -11.18 33.97 -18.09
CA LYS A 640 -10.74 33.25 -19.28
C LYS A 640 -9.26 33.57 -19.52
N ALA A 641 -8.44 32.52 -19.61
CA ALA A 641 -7.05 32.67 -20.03
C ALA A 641 -7.01 33.06 -21.53
N PRO A 642 -6.05 33.89 -21.97
CA PRO A 642 -5.93 34.31 -23.36
C PRO A 642 -5.81 33.14 -24.34
N ASP A 643 -4.97 32.17 -24.00
CA ASP A 643 -4.56 31.06 -24.86
C ASP A 643 -4.71 29.72 -24.17
N VAL A 644 -5.95 29.30 -23.87
CA VAL A 644 -6.20 27.93 -23.42
C VAL A 644 -6.28 27.03 -24.64
N PRO A 645 -5.37 26.07 -24.81
CA PRO A 645 -5.43 25.14 -25.92
C PRO A 645 -6.70 24.27 -25.84
N GLU A 646 -7.42 24.17 -26.96
CA GLU A 646 -8.65 23.39 -27.04
C GLU A 646 -8.47 22.18 -27.94
N PRO A 647 -9.05 21.01 -27.59
CA PRO A 647 -9.08 19.88 -28.51
C PRO A 647 -9.91 20.22 -29.74
N LEU A 648 -9.51 19.68 -30.89
CA LEU A 648 -10.23 19.84 -32.16
C LEU A 648 -10.58 18.47 -32.71
N MET A 649 -11.84 18.28 -33.11
CA MET A 649 -12.29 17.02 -33.73
C MET A 649 -12.92 17.28 -35.10
N ARG A 650 -12.51 16.52 -36.10
CA ARG A 650 -12.99 16.63 -37.45
C ARG A 650 -13.34 15.29 -38.08
N ARG A 651 -14.28 15.25 -39.02
CA ARG A 651 -14.49 14.06 -39.84
C ARG A 651 -13.32 13.84 -40.78
N THR A 652 -12.93 12.59 -40.94
CA THR A 652 -11.91 12.18 -41.94
C THR A 652 -12.51 11.58 -43.20
N ALA A 653 -13.78 11.15 -43.13
CA ALA A 653 -14.52 10.63 -44.26
C ALA A 653 -16.04 10.87 -44.08
N PRO A 654 -16.84 10.87 -45.18
CA PRO A 654 -18.30 10.85 -45.06
C PRO A 654 -18.77 9.64 -44.23
N ASP A 655 -19.86 9.84 -43.49
CA ASP A 655 -20.48 8.75 -42.74
C ASP A 655 -21.00 7.67 -43.69
N SER A 656 -20.87 6.42 -43.33
CA SER A 656 -21.47 5.30 -44.02
C SER A 656 -22.56 4.69 -43.15
N VAL A 657 -23.69 4.35 -43.77
CA VAL A 657 -24.80 3.66 -43.10
C VAL A 657 -24.96 2.29 -43.72
N ASP A 658 -24.90 1.25 -42.93
CA ASP A 658 -25.20 -0.11 -43.36
C ASP A 658 -26.70 -0.22 -43.66
N PRO A 659 -27.11 -0.54 -44.91
CA PRO A 659 -28.51 -0.56 -45.28
C PRO A 659 -29.31 -1.70 -44.62
N VAL A 660 -28.66 -2.73 -44.11
CA VAL A 660 -29.30 -3.89 -43.48
C VAL A 660 -29.51 -3.67 -41.97
N THR A 661 -28.47 -3.20 -41.28
CA THR A 661 -28.48 -3.04 -39.81
C THR A 661 -28.90 -1.65 -39.38
N GLY A 662 -28.84 -0.66 -40.30
CA GLY A 662 -29.02 0.75 -39.97
C GLY A 662 -27.86 1.33 -39.13
N GLN A 663 -26.75 0.61 -39.03
CA GLN A 663 -25.59 1.06 -38.30
C GLN A 663 -24.84 2.17 -39.04
N ARG A 664 -24.62 3.29 -38.36
CA ARG A 664 -23.85 4.42 -38.88
C ARG A 664 -22.40 4.30 -38.41
N THR A 665 -21.45 4.43 -39.32
CA THR A 665 -20.02 4.50 -39.03
C THR A 665 -19.52 5.91 -39.23
N VAL A 666 -19.00 6.52 -38.18
CA VAL A 666 -18.44 7.88 -38.17
C VAL A 666 -16.94 7.79 -37.97
N ARG A 667 -16.14 8.35 -38.88
CA ARG A 667 -14.66 8.38 -38.80
C ARG A 667 -14.20 9.78 -38.47
N LEU A 668 -13.46 9.89 -37.40
CA LEU A 668 -13.05 11.15 -36.78
C LEU A 668 -11.55 11.17 -36.54
N HIS A 669 -10.97 12.35 -36.57
CA HIS A 669 -9.63 12.62 -36.10
C HIS A 669 -9.69 13.69 -35.02
N LEU A 670 -9.11 13.38 -33.86
CA LEU A 670 -9.00 14.25 -32.72
C LEU A 670 -7.58 14.81 -32.63
N THR A 671 -7.43 16.11 -32.85
CA THR A 671 -6.20 16.84 -32.58
C THR A 671 -6.22 17.30 -31.13
N VAL A 672 -5.17 17.05 -30.39
CA VAL A 672 -5.03 17.39 -28.97
C VAL A 672 -3.96 18.44 -28.81
N PRO A 673 -4.02 19.30 -27.79
CA PRO A 673 -2.93 20.20 -27.44
C PRO A 673 -1.63 19.42 -27.14
N ASP A 674 -0.48 19.98 -27.56
CA ASP A 674 0.82 19.31 -27.45
C ASP A 674 1.26 19.03 -26.01
N ASP A 675 0.76 19.80 -25.03
CA ASP A 675 1.03 19.67 -23.60
C ASP A 675 0.02 18.78 -22.85
N ALA A 676 -0.99 18.23 -23.57
CA ALA A 676 -2.00 17.38 -22.95
C ALA A 676 -1.42 16.00 -22.60
N PHE A 677 -1.40 15.67 -21.33
CA PHE A 677 -1.03 14.32 -20.87
C PHE A 677 -2.19 13.33 -20.94
N MET A 678 -3.43 13.80 -21.17
CA MET A 678 -4.62 12.95 -21.20
C MET A 678 -5.74 13.60 -22.02
N VAL A 679 -6.49 12.78 -22.75
CA VAL A 679 -7.75 13.17 -23.37
C VAL A 679 -8.83 12.14 -23.08
N ASP A 680 -10.03 12.60 -22.70
CA ASP A 680 -11.21 11.76 -22.56
C ASP A 680 -12.23 12.10 -23.66
N VAL A 681 -12.86 11.09 -24.23
CA VAL A 681 -13.92 11.24 -25.23
C VAL A 681 -15.17 10.53 -24.73
N PHE A 682 -16.28 11.28 -24.67
CA PHE A 682 -17.58 10.77 -24.25
C PHE A 682 -18.63 10.96 -25.34
N ALA A 683 -19.48 9.95 -25.54
CA ALA A 683 -20.61 10.03 -26.45
C ALA A 683 -21.93 10.19 -25.68
N ASP A 684 -22.77 11.11 -26.17
CA ASP A 684 -24.14 11.27 -25.70
C ASP A 684 -25.00 10.11 -26.20
N THR A 685 -25.39 9.23 -25.27
CA THR A 685 -26.19 8.04 -25.60
C THR A 685 -27.70 8.23 -25.41
N THR A 686 -28.17 9.45 -25.25
CA THR A 686 -29.62 9.73 -25.11
C THR A 686 -30.38 9.45 -26.40
N ARG A 687 -29.76 9.68 -27.57
CA ARG A 687 -30.31 9.45 -28.89
C ARG A 687 -29.56 8.42 -29.76
N HIS A 688 -28.34 8.08 -29.34
CA HIS A 688 -27.48 7.15 -30.06
C HIS A 688 -27.07 6.01 -29.14
N GLU A 689 -27.05 4.80 -29.67
CA GLU A 689 -26.41 3.67 -29.06
C GLU A 689 -25.03 3.47 -29.71
N VAL A 690 -23.95 3.50 -28.95
CA VAL A 690 -22.62 3.12 -29.44
C VAL A 690 -22.54 1.60 -29.45
N ARG A 691 -22.27 1.02 -30.60
CA ARG A 691 -22.20 -0.43 -30.85
C ARG A 691 -20.75 -0.96 -30.84
N GLY A 692 -19.79 -0.07 -30.89
CA GLY A 692 -18.37 -0.34 -30.87
C GLY A 692 -17.56 0.85 -31.34
N ALA A 693 -16.30 0.84 -31.02
CA ALA A 693 -15.34 1.84 -31.47
C ALA A 693 -14.03 1.18 -31.91
N THR A 694 -13.29 1.89 -32.78
CA THR A 694 -11.88 1.56 -33.06
C THR A 694 -11.07 2.83 -32.81
N VAL A 695 -10.04 2.76 -32.00
CA VAL A 695 -9.19 3.89 -31.59
C VAL A 695 -7.75 3.56 -31.93
N ASP A 696 -7.14 4.32 -32.83
CA ASP A 696 -5.77 4.07 -33.34
C ASP A 696 -5.55 2.59 -33.75
N GLY A 697 -6.57 1.95 -34.32
CA GLY A 697 -6.53 0.57 -34.79
C GLY A 697 -6.87 -0.49 -33.72
N VAL A 698 -7.10 -0.09 -32.47
CA VAL A 698 -7.55 -0.98 -31.38
C VAL A 698 -9.07 -0.96 -31.28
N ASP A 699 -9.69 -2.13 -31.35
CA ASP A 699 -11.14 -2.28 -31.19
C ASP A 699 -11.52 -2.23 -29.69
N ILE A 700 -12.55 -1.41 -29.39
CA ILE A 700 -13.10 -1.23 -28.05
C ILE A 700 -14.53 -1.77 -28.02
N ASP A 701 -14.81 -2.67 -27.10
CA ASP A 701 -16.16 -3.18 -26.89
C ASP A 701 -17.06 -2.06 -26.33
N ALA A 702 -18.26 -1.94 -26.87
CA ALA A 702 -19.21 -0.94 -26.42
C ALA A 702 -19.66 -1.15 -24.97
N ALA A 703 -19.72 -2.40 -24.51
CA ALA A 703 -20.12 -2.73 -23.14
C ALA A 703 -19.05 -2.34 -22.12
N GLU A 704 -17.77 -2.49 -22.47
CA GLU A 704 -16.64 -2.10 -21.62
C GLU A 704 -16.57 -0.58 -21.42
N ALA A 705 -16.98 0.18 -22.45
CA ALA A 705 -16.99 1.65 -22.42
C ALA A 705 -18.33 2.25 -21.96
N ALA A 706 -19.26 1.45 -21.41
CA ALA A 706 -20.58 1.89 -21.01
C ALA A 706 -20.54 2.68 -19.69
N LEU A 707 -21.22 3.84 -19.67
CA LEU A 707 -21.28 4.77 -18.55
C LEU A 707 -22.72 5.20 -18.24
N ALA A 708 -22.90 6.01 -17.19
CA ALA A 708 -24.17 6.64 -16.88
C ALA A 708 -24.52 7.73 -17.89
N ARG A 709 -25.82 7.81 -18.28
CA ARG A 709 -26.33 8.87 -19.19
C ARG A 709 -26.24 10.25 -18.53
N PRO A 710 -26.11 11.33 -19.34
CA PRO A 710 -26.21 11.38 -20.81
C PRO A 710 -24.97 10.87 -21.55
N TRP A 711 -23.78 10.92 -20.94
CA TRP A 711 -22.52 10.53 -21.55
C TRP A 711 -22.28 9.02 -21.37
N GLY A 712 -23.18 8.21 -21.92
CA GLY A 712 -23.28 6.79 -21.63
C GLY A 712 -22.24 5.88 -22.31
N TRP A 713 -21.25 6.45 -22.99
CA TRP A 713 -20.07 5.76 -23.52
C TRP A 713 -18.85 6.67 -23.39
N GLY A 714 -17.69 6.12 -23.07
CA GLY A 714 -16.46 6.90 -22.95
C GLY A 714 -15.19 6.09 -23.04
N ILE A 715 -14.11 6.76 -23.43
CA ILE A 715 -12.73 6.26 -23.43
C ILE A 715 -11.80 7.34 -22.88
N ARG A 716 -10.67 6.91 -22.35
CA ARG A 716 -9.50 7.74 -22.04
C ARG A 716 -8.35 7.38 -22.96
N TYR A 717 -7.64 8.37 -23.45
CA TYR A 717 -6.37 8.19 -24.11
C TYR A 717 -5.31 8.97 -23.35
N ALA A 718 -4.39 8.25 -22.69
CA ALA A 718 -3.25 8.85 -22.03
C ALA A 718 -2.15 9.12 -23.05
N ALA A 719 -1.48 10.26 -22.88
CA ALA A 719 -0.39 10.68 -23.76
C ALA A 719 -0.71 10.56 -25.28
N PRO A 720 -1.73 11.28 -25.74
CA PRO A 720 -2.02 11.29 -27.17
C PRO A 720 -0.83 11.84 -27.96
N ALA A 721 -0.44 11.13 -29.02
CA ALA A 721 0.68 11.56 -29.86
C ALA A 721 0.42 12.91 -30.52
N ASP A 722 1.47 13.64 -30.93
CA ASP A 722 1.40 14.93 -31.65
C ASP A 722 0.52 14.87 -32.91
N LYS A 723 0.37 13.67 -33.49
CA LYS A 723 -0.49 13.42 -34.63
C LYS A 723 -1.97 13.35 -34.32
N GLY A 724 -2.35 13.39 -33.04
CA GLY A 724 -3.72 13.20 -32.57
C GLY A 724 -4.14 11.72 -32.53
N VAL A 725 -5.44 11.49 -32.39
CA VAL A 725 -6.07 10.17 -32.21
C VAL A 725 -7.12 9.92 -33.30
N ASP A 726 -7.02 8.80 -34.01
CA ASP A 726 -8.01 8.36 -34.96
C ASP A 726 -9.10 7.55 -34.29
N LEU A 727 -10.34 7.98 -34.41
CA LEU A 727 -11.52 7.38 -33.82
C LEU A 727 -12.56 6.97 -34.86
N THR A 728 -12.92 5.73 -34.88
CA THR A 728 -14.07 5.23 -35.66
C THR A 728 -15.16 4.78 -34.71
N LEU A 729 -16.34 5.40 -34.77
CA LEU A 729 -17.49 5.02 -33.97
C LEU A 729 -18.56 4.34 -34.85
N ARG A 730 -19.05 3.21 -34.36
CA ARG A 730 -20.19 2.48 -34.93
C ARG A 730 -21.38 2.74 -34.01
N THR A 731 -22.41 3.46 -34.56
CA THR A 731 -23.54 3.91 -33.74
C THR A 731 -24.88 3.54 -34.41
N LYS A 732 -25.94 3.48 -33.61
CA LYS A 732 -27.31 3.37 -34.07
C LYS A 732 -28.17 4.41 -33.36
N GLY A 733 -28.90 5.22 -34.13
CA GLY A 733 -29.75 6.29 -33.60
C GLY A 733 -29.96 7.41 -34.61
N ASP A 734 -30.76 8.41 -34.24
CA ASP A 734 -31.20 9.48 -35.11
C ASP A 734 -30.63 10.84 -34.69
N GLY A 735 -30.36 11.68 -35.73
CA GLY A 735 -29.88 13.03 -35.55
C GLY A 735 -28.36 13.15 -35.39
N PRO A 736 -27.86 14.29 -34.90
CA PRO A 736 -26.42 14.52 -34.74
C PRO A 736 -25.84 13.71 -33.57
N LEU A 737 -24.73 13.02 -33.81
CA LEU A 737 -23.91 12.39 -32.78
C LEU A 737 -23.16 13.46 -31.99
N ARG A 738 -23.40 13.57 -30.70
CA ARG A 738 -22.70 14.51 -29.85
C ARG A 738 -21.57 13.82 -29.09
N LEU A 739 -20.37 14.40 -29.21
CA LEU A 739 -19.18 13.92 -28.52
C LEU A 739 -18.61 15.05 -27.63
N ARG A 740 -18.40 14.75 -26.37
CA ARG A 740 -17.70 15.64 -25.42
C ARG A 740 -16.27 15.20 -25.26
N VAL A 741 -15.34 16.11 -25.52
CA VAL A 741 -13.90 15.90 -25.42
C VAL A 741 -13.37 16.75 -24.29
N LEU A 742 -12.57 16.13 -23.41
CA LEU A 742 -11.81 16.77 -22.37
C LEU A 742 -10.34 16.55 -22.63
N SER A 743 -9.53 17.59 -22.56
CA SER A 743 -8.07 17.45 -22.50
C SER A 743 -7.56 18.00 -21.17
N ALA A 744 -6.55 17.35 -20.61
CA ALA A 744 -5.89 17.79 -19.38
C ALA A 744 -4.41 17.99 -19.64
N ALA A 745 -3.89 19.15 -19.21
CA ALA A 745 -2.49 19.52 -19.29
C ALA A 745 -1.94 19.86 -17.91
N SER A 746 -0.64 19.67 -17.72
CA SER A 746 0.06 20.08 -16.49
C SER A 746 0.22 21.60 -16.44
N GLY A 747 0.15 22.15 -15.24
CA GLY A 747 0.26 23.58 -15.02
C GLY A 747 -1.08 24.33 -15.08
N LEU A 748 -1.09 25.52 -14.52
CA LEU A 748 -2.20 26.46 -14.63
C LEU A 748 -1.91 27.43 -15.76
N PRO A 749 -2.93 27.91 -16.52
CA PRO A 749 -2.68 28.72 -17.70
C PRO A 749 -2.17 30.12 -17.31
N ASP A 750 -1.39 30.70 -18.20
CA ASP A 750 -0.93 32.09 -18.08
C ASP A 750 -2.08 33.10 -18.23
N GLY A 751 -1.89 34.31 -17.68
CA GLY A 751 -2.86 35.40 -17.82
C GLY A 751 -4.11 35.26 -16.95
N VAL A 752 -4.17 34.29 -16.05
CA VAL A 752 -5.19 34.19 -14.98
C VAL A 752 -4.58 34.55 -13.63
N ASP A 753 -5.42 34.95 -12.66
CA ASP A 753 -4.96 35.17 -11.28
C ASP A 753 -4.69 33.84 -10.56
N ALA A 754 -3.72 33.08 -11.10
CA ALA A 754 -3.29 31.81 -10.52
C ALA A 754 -2.55 32.05 -9.20
N PRO A 755 -2.84 31.27 -8.15
CA PRO A 755 -2.21 31.48 -6.85
C PRO A 755 -0.74 31.06 -6.90
N ARG A 756 0.15 31.91 -6.37
CA ARG A 756 1.50 31.49 -6.02
C ARG A 756 1.43 30.75 -4.70
N LEU A 757 1.90 29.49 -4.70
CA LEU A 757 1.91 28.70 -3.47
C LEU A 757 3.07 29.18 -2.57
N PRO A 758 2.82 29.36 -1.26
CA PRO A 758 3.88 29.60 -0.29
C PRO A 758 4.83 28.39 -0.21
N PRO A 759 6.08 28.58 0.28
CA PRO A 759 7.05 27.48 0.37
C PRO A 759 6.61 26.29 1.23
N ASP A 760 5.71 26.49 2.18
CA ASP A 760 5.13 25.46 3.05
C ASP A 760 3.86 24.81 2.47
N THR A 761 3.58 25.06 1.20
CA THR A 761 2.38 24.57 0.50
C THR A 761 2.77 23.98 -0.84
N GLY A 762 2.25 22.80 -1.16
CA GLY A 762 2.52 22.09 -2.40
C GLY A 762 1.25 21.51 -3.02
N TRP A 763 1.31 21.17 -4.30
CA TRP A 763 0.22 20.45 -4.95
C TRP A 763 0.03 19.08 -4.30
N ALA A 764 -1.22 18.69 -4.08
CA ALA A 764 -1.55 17.33 -3.68
C ALA A 764 -1.12 16.33 -4.78
N GLY A 765 -0.83 15.09 -4.38
CA GLY A 765 -0.38 14.07 -5.32
C GLY A 765 -1.44 13.68 -6.35
N PHE A 766 -0.99 13.30 -7.54
CA PHE A 766 -1.85 12.69 -8.56
C PHE A 766 -2.59 11.45 -8.00
N PRO A 767 -3.86 11.15 -8.37
CA PRO A 767 -4.72 11.83 -9.36
C PRO A 767 -5.62 12.95 -8.81
N VAL A 768 -5.27 13.57 -7.69
CA VAL A 768 -6.01 14.73 -7.18
C VAL A 768 -5.80 15.91 -8.14
N LEU A 769 -6.80 16.78 -8.29
CA LEU A 769 -6.68 17.99 -9.10
C LEU A 769 -5.55 18.89 -8.56
N SER A 770 -4.43 18.93 -9.25
CA SER A 770 -3.17 19.44 -8.71
C SER A 770 -2.43 20.28 -9.74
N GLY A 771 -2.79 21.57 -9.81
CA GLY A 771 -2.15 22.52 -10.72
C GLY A 771 -2.36 22.16 -12.21
N GLN A 772 -3.54 21.71 -12.58
CA GLN A 772 -3.86 21.23 -13.93
C GLN A 772 -4.78 22.20 -14.67
N THR A 773 -4.67 22.23 -15.99
CA THR A 773 -5.60 22.90 -16.91
C THR A 773 -6.46 21.84 -17.61
N ILE A 774 -7.78 21.98 -17.52
CA ILE A 774 -8.77 21.12 -18.16
C ILE A 774 -9.51 21.93 -19.20
N SER A 775 -9.51 21.51 -20.46
CA SER A 775 -10.30 22.10 -21.53
C SER A 775 -11.42 21.15 -21.95
N VAL A 776 -12.64 21.66 -22.08
CA VAL A 776 -13.84 20.88 -22.40
C VAL A 776 -14.53 21.46 -23.61
N ARG A 777 -14.81 20.62 -24.61
CA ARG A 777 -15.52 21.02 -25.82
C ARG A 777 -16.45 19.91 -26.33
N THR A 778 -17.63 20.29 -26.81
CA THR A 778 -18.60 19.36 -27.41
C THR A 778 -18.65 19.54 -28.93
N PHE A 779 -18.58 18.44 -29.62
CA PHE A 779 -18.72 18.40 -31.10
C PHE A 779 -20.01 17.69 -31.51
N SER A 780 -20.56 18.07 -32.65
CA SER A 780 -21.78 17.47 -33.22
C SER A 780 -21.51 17.04 -34.65
N PHE A 781 -21.76 15.77 -34.96
CA PHE A 781 -21.49 15.16 -36.25
C PHE A 781 -22.74 14.57 -36.88
#